data_c63126097a970442b7342ebf384790fe
#
_entry.id   c63126097a970442b7342ebf384790fe
#
_cell.length_a   1.000
_cell.length_b   1.000
_cell.length_c   1.000
_cell.angle_alpha   90.00
_cell.angle_beta   90.00
_cell.angle_gamma   90.00
#
_symmetry.space_group_name_H-M   'P 1'
#
loop_
_entity.id
_entity.type
_entity.pdbx_description
1 polymer ?
#
loop_
_entity_poly.entity_id
_entity_poly.type
_entity_poly.pdbx_seq_one_letter_code
_entity_poly.pdbx_strand_id
1 'polypeptide(L)'
;MRSLTLSAALLSSVSAFALDASFPATARIQAFHRASPPISPPVLHYSLVTLSSSSGVGTDSDYIGNDVSFTAGGGSSVRPPIVAGNWKLNPATTQEASNLLRLLASNFINHRSSVDKTGTPEVVVFPPYPYLSIAVAELEGTGIKVGAQNVGLQTEGAFTGEVAPSMVRSLGCDYIMLGHSERRSLFGESDEKINAKVILSLEQPGLGVIVCVGETEEEYENDLLTSVVDVQIKKALMGVKLEDMDRIVIAYEPVWAIGTGKVATPEQAQTAHLAVRRTLSNIYGQGVAQSVRIQYGGSVTPESIESLMAMPDVDGALVGGASLTADSFSRIVDGAHPPAFMPTRPRELTALEVVACKNVLGESPVWSARDQALYWISAPEEEVWTWNLRDAPYRRLYGTTIGCIALSEGAAGSLIIGGERAFLSTRMAPGMTDFASGPEILCERPEQTQTTRPNDGRVDREGRLVFGMYNNYHRAGSSEGENNAGLYRLNANLEMENILDYRYRVSNCLSFSPDGRTVYFCDTPTRKVYAFDYPVGDSPVSNRRLVWTMPSNLPGGPDGAQTDIHGCLWMAISGAGRVVRVDPTTGAIDYVVHLPIKCPTSCTFGGEDLDELFITSRGPDGGGLYRVKMPFGIKGVPEPEFGFNKRAPLSQPAVSQLALDVPSRHNDPGHPALAPTYLETL
;
A
#
# COMPACT_ATOMS: atom_id res chain seq x y z
N MET A 1 33.15 -2.87 -60.12
CA MET A 1 33.01 -3.62 -61.40
C MET A 1 31.86 -4.62 -61.24
N ARG A 2 30.83 -4.44 -62.07
CA ARG A 2 29.81 -5.36 -62.57
C ARG A 2 29.01 -6.11 -61.47
N SER A 3 27.74 -5.81 -61.21
CA SER A 3 26.59 -5.58 -62.14
C SER A 3 25.80 -6.87 -62.33
N LEU A 4 24.50 -6.68 -62.14
CA LEU A 4 23.35 -7.26 -62.87
C LEU A 4 22.72 -8.48 -62.18
N THR A 5 21.49 -8.41 -61.77
CA THR A 5 20.15 -8.08 -62.30
C THR A 5 19.31 -9.29 -62.59
N LEU A 6 18.01 -9.18 -62.22
CA LEU A 6 16.78 -9.70 -62.83
C LEU A 6 16.55 -11.22 -62.73
N SER A 7 15.34 -11.74 -62.60
CA SER A 7 13.96 -11.33 -62.93
C SER A 7 12.99 -12.31 -62.26
N ALA A 8 11.94 -11.95 -61.71
CA ALA A 8 10.52 -11.93 -62.07
C ALA A 8 9.94 -13.05 -62.94
N ALA A 9 8.72 -13.45 -62.54
CA ALA A 9 7.59 -14.03 -63.26
C ALA A 9 7.50 -15.56 -63.29
N LEU A 10 6.38 -16.14 -62.97
CA LEU A 10 5.05 -16.27 -63.59
C LEU A 10 4.19 -17.14 -62.66
N LEU A 11 3.07 -16.72 -62.15
CA LEU A 11 1.70 -16.79 -62.64
C LEU A 11 1.21 -18.15 -63.20
N SER A 12 0.09 -18.55 -62.52
CA SER A 12 -1.06 -19.29 -63.05
C SER A 12 -1.05 -20.83 -63.04
N SER A 13 -2.00 -21.37 -62.26
CA SER A 13 -3.17 -21.99 -63.00
C SER A 13 -4.27 -22.36 -61.99
N VAL A 14 -5.41 -21.81 -62.24
CA VAL A 14 -6.74 -22.15 -61.78
C VAL A 14 -7.13 -23.51 -62.40
N SER A 15 -7.79 -24.36 -61.61
CA SER A 15 -8.74 -25.32 -62.16
C SER A 15 -9.89 -25.56 -61.20
N ALA A 16 -11.00 -25.00 -61.55
CA ALA A 16 -12.32 -25.30 -61.02
C ALA A 16 -12.78 -26.68 -61.55
N PHE A 17 -13.49 -27.43 -60.73
CA PHE A 17 -14.48 -28.42 -61.17
C PHE A 17 -15.79 -28.15 -60.45
N ALA A 18 -16.76 -27.72 -61.19
CA ALA A 18 -18.18 -27.69 -60.90
C ALA A 18 -18.87 -28.88 -61.53
N LEU A 19 -20.09 -29.10 -61.07
CA LEU A 19 -21.15 -30.01 -61.61
C LEU A 19 -21.26 -31.32 -60.80
N ASP A 20 -22.40 -31.75 -60.33
CA ASP A 20 -23.75 -31.57 -60.86
C ASP A 20 -24.81 -31.83 -59.77
N ALA A 21 -25.96 -31.26 -59.98
CA ALA A 21 -27.15 -31.39 -59.13
C ALA A 21 -27.97 -32.60 -59.57
N SER A 22 -28.65 -33.28 -58.65
CA SER A 22 -30.02 -33.78 -58.88
C SER A 22 -30.61 -34.46 -57.64
N PHE A 23 -31.67 -33.92 -57.18
CA PHE A 23 -32.82 -34.24 -56.33
C PHE A 23 -33.20 -35.76 -56.15
N PRO A 24 -34.09 -36.14 -55.12
CA PRO A 24 -35.23 -35.38 -54.62
C PRO A 24 -35.54 -35.43 -53.12
N ALA A 25 -36.53 -34.62 -52.76
CA ALA A 25 -37.13 -34.27 -51.46
C ALA A 25 -37.84 -35.44 -50.73
N THR A 26 -38.14 -35.03 -49.47
CA THR A 26 -39.16 -35.47 -48.51
C THR A 26 -38.77 -36.47 -47.44
N ALA A 27 -38.55 -35.89 -46.28
CA ALA A 27 -39.05 -36.48 -45.02
C ALA A 27 -39.33 -35.33 -44.02
N ARG A 28 -40.59 -35.08 -43.74
CA ARG A 28 -41.13 -34.26 -42.71
C ARG A 28 -40.74 -34.86 -41.33
N ILE A 29 -40.02 -34.14 -40.49
CA ILE A 29 -39.95 -34.43 -39.08
C ILE A 29 -40.78 -33.34 -38.37
N GLN A 30 -41.87 -33.76 -37.74
CA GLN A 30 -42.73 -32.95 -36.87
C GLN A 30 -41.94 -32.54 -35.64
N ALA A 31 -41.76 -31.22 -35.47
CA ALA A 31 -41.29 -30.65 -34.23
C ALA A 31 -42.43 -30.64 -33.23
N PHE A 32 -42.29 -31.40 -32.14
CA PHE A 32 -43.09 -31.24 -30.94
C PHE A 32 -42.51 -30.09 -30.11
N HIS A 33 -43.11 -28.92 -30.24
CA HIS A 33 -42.95 -27.86 -29.24
C HIS A 33 -43.73 -28.24 -27.99
N ARG A 34 -43.02 -28.65 -26.95
CA ARG A 34 -43.51 -28.49 -25.58
C ARG A 34 -42.89 -27.21 -25.01
N ALA A 35 -43.71 -26.21 -24.89
CA ALA A 35 -43.40 -24.98 -24.16
C ALA A 35 -43.31 -25.31 -22.66
N SER A 36 -42.15 -25.08 -22.06
CA SER A 36 -42.01 -24.98 -20.61
C SER A 36 -42.34 -23.54 -20.15
N PRO A 37 -43.03 -23.34 -19.01
CA PRO A 37 -43.38 -22.02 -18.56
C PRO A 37 -42.14 -21.26 -18.04
N PRO A 38 -42.17 -19.92 -18.05
CA PRO A 38 -41.05 -19.10 -17.59
C PRO A 38 -40.89 -19.21 -16.08
N ILE A 39 -39.67 -19.46 -15.64
CA ILE A 39 -39.27 -19.45 -14.23
C ILE A 39 -39.10 -17.98 -13.85
N SER A 40 -39.96 -17.50 -12.94
CA SER A 40 -39.84 -16.20 -12.30
C SER A 40 -38.65 -16.19 -11.32
N PRO A 41 -37.91 -15.08 -11.20
CA PRO A 41 -36.81 -15.00 -10.24
C PRO A 41 -37.33 -15.01 -8.80
N PRO A 42 -36.57 -15.55 -7.82
CA PRO A 42 -36.99 -15.58 -6.43
C PRO A 42 -36.99 -14.16 -5.86
N VAL A 43 -38.12 -13.79 -5.27
CA VAL A 43 -38.29 -12.55 -4.50
C VAL A 43 -37.59 -12.75 -3.16
N LEU A 44 -36.52 -12.00 -2.93
CA LEU A 44 -35.89 -11.90 -1.62
C LEU A 44 -36.79 -11.08 -0.67
N HIS A 45 -37.43 -11.76 0.28
CA HIS A 45 -38.09 -11.12 1.39
C HIS A 45 -37.05 -10.63 2.42
N TYR A 46 -36.88 -9.33 2.52
CA TYR A 46 -36.22 -8.72 3.67
C TYR A 46 -37.22 -8.66 4.84
N SER A 47 -36.97 -9.44 5.88
CA SER A 47 -37.66 -9.28 7.16
C SER A 47 -36.95 -8.20 7.96
N LEU A 48 -37.61 -7.06 8.10
CA LEU A 48 -37.25 -6.02 9.07
C LEU A 48 -37.60 -6.53 10.48
N VAL A 49 -36.55 -6.80 11.27
CA VAL A 49 -36.70 -7.02 12.71
C VAL A 49 -36.69 -5.64 13.39
N THR A 50 -37.84 -5.17 13.78
CA THR A 50 -37.97 -4.03 14.70
C THR A 50 -37.68 -4.48 16.12
N LEU A 51 -36.59 -3.99 16.69
CA LEU A 51 -36.32 -4.12 18.13
C LEU A 51 -37.11 -3.05 18.89
N SER A 52 -38.11 -3.49 19.63
CA SER A 52 -38.76 -2.66 20.63
C SER A 52 -37.95 -2.67 21.94
N SER A 53 -37.67 -1.49 22.45
CA SER A 53 -37.06 -1.26 23.76
C SER A 53 -38.03 -1.64 24.88
N SER A 54 -37.65 -2.52 25.79
CA SER A 54 -38.19 -2.60 27.13
C SER A 54 -37.08 -2.72 28.16
N SER A 55 -37.05 -1.77 29.07
CA SER A 55 -36.22 -1.69 30.25
C SER A 55 -36.56 -2.81 31.23
N GLY A 56 -35.55 -3.53 31.69
CA GLY A 56 -35.68 -4.46 32.79
C GLY A 56 -34.31 -4.75 33.42
N VAL A 57 -34.14 -4.26 34.64
CA VAL A 57 -32.99 -4.54 35.54
C VAL A 57 -33.11 -5.98 36.04
N GLY A 58 -32.08 -6.79 35.94
CA GLY A 58 -31.98 -8.11 36.52
C GLY A 58 -30.54 -8.59 36.54
N THR A 59 -29.97 -8.71 37.74
CA THR A 59 -28.70 -9.35 38.08
C THR A 59 -28.83 -10.87 37.93
N ASP A 60 -27.83 -11.50 37.36
CA ASP A 60 -27.08 -12.67 37.84
C ASP A 60 -26.48 -13.53 36.70
N SER A 61 -25.22 -13.72 36.84
CA SER A 61 -24.30 -14.84 36.55
C SER A 61 -24.72 -15.99 35.61
N ASP A 62 -23.70 -16.45 34.87
CA ASP A 62 -23.52 -17.71 34.16
C ASP A 62 -23.80 -17.69 32.64
N TYR A 63 -22.79 -17.18 31.89
CA TYR A 63 -22.52 -17.68 30.55
C TYR A 63 -21.06 -18.09 30.45
N ILE A 64 -20.83 -19.39 30.42
CA ILE A 64 -19.55 -20.01 30.07
C ILE A 64 -19.36 -19.76 28.56
N GLY A 65 -18.67 -18.71 28.23
CA GLY A 65 -18.15 -18.47 26.89
C GLY A 65 -16.91 -19.34 26.67
N ASN A 66 -16.94 -20.21 25.69
CA ASN A 66 -15.75 -20.86 25.18
C ASN A 66 -14.87 -19.76 24.47
N ASP A 67 -14.07 -19.10 25.27
CA ASP A 67 -12.94 -18.32 24.79
C ASP A 67 -11.91 -19.31 24.21
N VAL A 68 -11.89 -19.43 22.89
CA VAL A 68 -10.70 -19.90 22.20
C VAL A 68 -9.67 -18.78 22.35
N SER A 69 -8.93 -18.83 23.45
CA SER A 69 -7.78 -17.97 23.66
C SER A 69 -6.71 -18.33 22.62
N PHE A 70 -6.64 -17.56 21.55
CA PHE A 70 -5.39 -17.42 20.81
C PHE A 70 -4.40 -16.76 21.76
N THR A 71 -3.55 -17.56 22.39
CA THR A 71 -2.37 -17.05 23.08
C THR A 71 -1.53 -16.33 22.03
N ALA A 72 -1.50 -15.00 22.10
CA ALA A 72 -0.53 -14.17 21.41
C ALA A 72 0.84 -14.47 22.01
N GLY A 73 1.43 -15.59 21.60
CA GLY A 73 2.85 -15.84 21.72
C GLY A 73 3.55 -14.87 20.82
N GLY A 74 4.19 -13.84 21.39
CA GLY A 74 5.05 -12.90 20.70
C GLY A 74 6.32 -13.58 20.17
N GLY A 75 6.18 -14.39 19.14
CA GLY A 75 7.24 -14.91 18.29
C GLY A 75 6.84 -14.55 16.87
N SER A 76 7.65 -13.77 16.17
CA SER A 76 7.56 -13.61 14.72
C SER A 76 7.58 -15.01 14.11
N SER A 77 6.42 -15.55 13.74
CA SER A 77 6.34 -16.83 13.05
C SER A 77 6.88 -16.63 11.65
N VAL A 78 8.09 -17.14 11.41
CA VAL A 78 8.63 -17.24 10.06
C VAL A 78 7.64 -18.09 9.26
N ARG A 79 7.05 -17.52 8.20
CA ARG A 79 6.19 -18.29 7.28
C ARG A 79 7.04 -19.36 6.59
N PRO A 80 6.64 -20.64 6.63
CA PRO A 80 7.42 -21.68 5.97
C PRO A 80 7.40 -21.44 4.45
N PRO A 81 8.55 -21.41 3.77
CA PRO A 81 8.60 -21.17 2.34
C PRO A 81 7.85 -22.25 1.55
N ILE A 82 7.38 -21.88 0.35
CA ILE A 82 6.74 -22.81 -0.58
C ILE A 82 7.31 -22.63 -1.99
N VAL A 83 7.82 -23.69 -2.60
CA VAL A 83 8.31 -23.72 -3.98
C VAL A 83 7.45 -24.64 -4.81
N ALA A 84 6.75 -24.08 -5.80
CA ALA A 84 5.83 -24.79 -6.66
C ALA A 84 6.38 -24.87 -8.08
N GLY A 85 6.45 -26.05 -8.68
CA GLY A 85 6.88 -26.28 -10.05
C GLY A 85 5.69 -26.46 -11.00
N ASN A 86 5.36 -25.45 -11.78
CA ASN A 86 4.33 -25.53 -12.82
C ASN A 86 4.91 -26.06 -14.12
N TRP A 87 4.61 -27.31 -14.47
CA TRP A 87 5.10 -27.94 -15.70
C TRP A 87 4.39 -27.46 -16.95
N LYS A 88 3.27 -26.75 -16.78
CA LYS A 88 2.44 -26.30 -17.93
C LYS A 88 2.08 -27.48 -18.83
N LEU A 89 2.17 -27.35 -20.15
CA LEU A 89 1.89 -28.41 -21.11
C LEU A 89 3.16 -29.24 -21.43
N ASN A 90 3.87 -29.72 -20.42
CA ASN A 90 5.09 -30.51 -20.52
C ASN A 90 5.11 -31.63 -19.46
N PRO A 91 5.94 -32.69 -19.67
CA PRO A 91 6.57 -33.09 -20.91
C PRO A 91 5.59 -33.75 -21.88
N ALA A 92 6.06 -34.11 -23.11
CA ALA A 92 5.19 -34.66 -24.13
C ALA A 92 4.79 -36.12 -23.86
N THR A 93 5.58 -36.89 -23.12
CA THR A 93 5.36 -38.33 -22.92
C THR A 93 5.35 -38.70 -21.44
N THR A 94 4.62 -39.79 -21.14
CA THR A 94 4.61 -40.40 -19.78
C THR A 94 5.99 -40.83 -19.32
N GLN A 95 6.84 -41.32 -20.24
CA GLN A 95 8.18 -41.77 -19.91
C GLN A 95 9.06 -40.60 -19.46
N GLU A 96 8.98 -39.46 -20.16
CA GLU A 96 9.71 -38.24 -19.73
C GLU A 96 9.21 -37.72 -18.41
N ALA A 97 7.89 -37.75 -18.18
CA ALA A 97 7.29 -37.33 -16.91
C ALA A 97 7.80 -38.22 -15.74
N SER A 98 7.75 -39.57 -15.93
CA SER A 98 8.23 -40.51 -14.93
C SER A 98 9.73 -40.36 -14.65
N ASN A 99 10.53 -40.13 -15.67
CA ASN A 99 11.98 -39.90 -15.52
C ASN A 99 12.25 -38.62 -14.69
N LEU A 100 11.56 -37.51 -14.99
CA LEU A 100 11.70 -36.26 -14.24
C LEU A 100 11.28 -36.45 -12.78
N LEU A 101 10.14 -37.14 -12.51
CA LEU A 101 9.65 -37.42 -11.17
C LEU A 101 10.68 -38.24 -10.34
N ARG A 102 11.26 -39.30 -10.94
CA ARG A 102 12.27 -40.13 -10.25
C ARG A 102 13.54 -39.36 -9.95
N LEU A 103 13.98 -38.49 -10.85
CA LEU A 103 15.13 -37.63 -10.59
C LEU A 103 14.86 -36.64 -9.46
N LEU A 104 13.68 -36.03 -9.44
CA LEU A 104 13.24 -35.18 -8.33
C LEU A 104 13.21 -35.97 -7.00
N ALA A 105 12.56 -37.13 -6.99
CA ALA A 105 12.50 -38.00 -5.82
C ALA A 105 13.91 -38.34 -5.28
N SER A 106 14.82 -38.72 -6.17
CA SER A 106 16.21 -39.04 -5.80
C SER A 106 16.94 -37.85 -5.18
N ASN A 107 16.82 -36.66 -5.79
CA ASN A 107 17.47 -35.45 -5.29
C ASN A 107 16.95 -35.08 -3.91
N PHE A 108 15.64 -35.13 -3.69
CA PHE A 108 15.02 -34.72 -2.41
C PHE A 108 15.25 -35.72 -1.27
N ILE A 109 15.28 -37.02 -1.52
CA ILE A 109 15.61 -38.03 -0.51
C ILE A 109 17.05 -37.83 -0.01
N ASN A 110 17.99 -37.58 -0.92
CA ASN A 110 19.38 -37.35 -0.58
C ASN A 110 19.60 -36.05 0.22
N HIS A 111 18.88 -34.99 -0.12
CA HIS A 111 18.97 -33.70 0.57
C HIS A 111 18.40 -33.71 1.99
N ARG A 112 17.24 -34.33 2.23
CA ARG A 112 16.62 -34.41 3.56
C ARG A 112 17.45 -35.15 4.60
N SER A 113 18.38 -35.96 4.19
CA SER A 113 19.31 -36.66 5.09
C SER A 113 20.40 -35.76 5.67
N SER A 114 20.60 -34.57 5.13
CA SER A 114 21.77 -33.70 5.42
C SER A 114 21.40 -32.34 6.05
N VAL A 115 20.14 -31.94 6.14
CA VAL A 115 19.74 -30.59 6.56
C VAL A 115 18.84 -30.62 7.81
N ASP A 116 19.10 -29.68 8.72
CA ASP A 116 18.25 -29.41 9.88
C ASP A 116 16.81 -29.07 9.43
N LYS A 117 15.81 -29.69 10.05
CA LYS A 117 14.39 -29.66 9.62
C LYS A 117 13.69 -28.31 9.81
N THR A 118 14.34 -27.32 10.40
CA THR A 118 13.80 -25.99 10.62
C THR A 118 14.03 -25.10 9.39
N GLY A 119 12.94 -24.73 8.70
CA GLY A 119 13.00 -23.80 7.55
C GLY A 119 13.09 -24.44 6.15
N THR A 120 12.94 -25.76 6.03
CA THR A 120 12.90 -26.42 4.72
C THR A 120 11.64 -26.02 3.94
N PRO A 121 11.75 -25.58 2.68
CA PRO A 121 10.61 -25.23 1.86
C PRO A 121 9.63 -26.39 1.68
N GLU A 122 8.34 -26.10 1.70
CA GLU A 122 7.32 -27.00 1.15
C GLU A 122 7.48 -27.03 -0.38
N VAL A 123 7.51 -28.22 -0.96
CA VAL A 123 7.69 -28.40 -2.40
C VAL A 123 6.43 -29.01 -3.01
N VAL A 124 5.96 -28.40 -4.09
CA VAL A 124 4.78 -28.87 -4.83
C VAL A 124 5.11 -28.95 -6.32
N VAL A 125 4.70 -30.00 -7.01
CA VAL A 125 4.78 -30.09 -8.47
C VAL A 125 3.38 -30.15 -9.08
N PHE A 126 3.20 -29.44 -10.19
CA PHE A 126 1.96 -29.36 -10.95
C PHE A 126 2.14 -29.95 -12.35
N PRO A 127 2.13 -31.27 -12.51
CA PRO A 127 2.17 -31.90 -13.83
C PRO A 127 0.81 -31.79 -14.53
N PRO A 128 0.74 -31.99 -15.86
CA PRO A 128 -0.52 -32.17 -16.58
C PRO A 128 -1.37 -33.32 -16.03
N TYR A 129 -2.69 -33.24 -16.18
CA TYR A 129 -3.63 -34.25 -15.67
C TYR A 129 -3.24 -35.70 -15.99
N PRO A 130 -2.78 -36.07 -17.24
CA PRO A 130 -2.42 -37.46 -17.54
C PRO A 130 -1.33 -38.03 -16.63
N TYR A 131 -0.55 -37.18 -15.94
CA TYR A 131 0.60 -37.62 -15.16
C TYR A 131 0.36 -37.50 -13.64
N LEU A 132 -0.81 -37.03 -13.17
CA LEU A 132 -1.07 -36.83 -11.74
C LEU A 132 -0.94 -38.12 -10.93
N SER A 133 -1.57 -39.22 -11.37
CA SER A 133 -1.48 -40.51 -10.67
C SER A 133 -0.05 -41.06 -10.61
N ILE A 134 0.72 -40.85 -11.66
CA ILE A 134 2.14 -41.26 -11.73
C ILE A 134 2.95 -40.39 -10.77
N ALA A 135 2.70 -39.09 -10.73
CA ALA A 135 3.41 -38.16 -9.85
C ALA A 135 3.17 -38.51 -8.39
N VAL A 136 1.91 -38.77 -8.00
CA VAL A 136 1.58 -39.19 -6.63
C VAL A 136 2.33 -40.48 -6.27
N ALA A 137 2.37 -41.48 -7.15
CA ALA A 137 3.02 -42.75 -6.87
C ALA A 137 4.57 -42.62 -6.82
N GLU A 138 5.18 -41.92 -7.76
CA GLU A 138 6.67 -41.78 -7.83
C GLU A 138 7.22 -40.85 -6.73
N LEU A 139 6.41 -39.94 -6.19
CA LEU A 139 6.82 -39.01 -5.13
C LEU A 139 6.39 -39.43 -3.74
N GLU A 140 5.74 -40.60 -3.59
CA GLU A 140 5.34 -41.14 -2.29
C GLU A 140 6.57 -41.24 -1.35
N GLY A 141 6.43 -40.77 -0.10
CA GLY A 141 7.49 -40.79 0.91
C GLY A 141 8.61 -39.75 0.73
N THR A 142 8.67 -39.00 -0.37
CA THR A 142 9.69 -37.96 -0.59
C THR A 142 9.36 -36.67 0.16
N GLY A 143 8.07 -36.43 0.44
CA GLY A 143 7.53 -35.19 1.00
C GLY A 143 7.35 -34.07 -0.04
N ILE A 144 7.56 -34.34 -1.33
CA ILE A 144 7.11 -33.48 -2.42
C ILE A 144 5.61 -33.70 -2.60
N LYS A 145 4.85 -32.61 -2.58
CA LYS A 145 3.41 -32.61 -2.80
C LYS A 145 3.08 -32.55 -4.29
N VAL A 146 1.89 -33.03 -4.65
CA VAL A 146 1.40 -33.00 -6.04
C VAL A 146 0.15 -32.13 -6.12
N GLY A 147 0.06 -31.30 -7.16
CA GLY A 147 -1.11 -30.46 -7.40
C GLY A 147 -1.59 -30.51 -8.84
N ALA A 148 -2.85 -30.16 -9.06
CA ALA A 148 -3.45 -30.03 -10.39
C ALA A 148 -3.36 -28.59 -10.88
N GLN A 149 -3.12 -28.40 -12.19
CA GLN A 149 -2.96 -27.08 -12.82
C GLN A 149 -4.28 -26.30 -12.98
N ASN A 150 -5.43 -26.95 -12.77
CA ASN A 150 -6.77 -26.38 -12.86
C ASN A 150 -7.82 -27.39 -12.36
N VAL A 151 -9.09 -26.97 -12.27
CA VAL A 151 -10.28 -27.83 -12.13
C VAL A 151 -11.47 -27.24 -12.88
N GLY A 152 -12.50 -28.06 -13.10
CA GLY A 152 -13.80 -27.64 -13.62
C GLY A 152 -14.65 -26.89 -12.58
N LEU A 153 -15.79 -26.37 -13.05
CA LEU A 153 -16.76 -25.61 -12.24
C LEU A 153 -17.84 -26.51 -11.61
N GLN A 154 -17.81 -27.81 -11.87
CA GLN A 154 -18.84 -28.75 -11.45
C GLN A 154 -18.24 -29.88 -10.64
N THR A 155 -19.05 -30.44 -9.76
CA THR A 155 -18.67 -31.59 -8.93
C THR A 155 -18.84 -32.93 -9.68
N GLU A 156 -19.85 -33.02 -10.56
CA GLU A 156 -20.18 -34.19 -11.36
C GLU A 156 -21.16 -33.82 -12.49
N GLY A 157 -21.42 -34.72 -13.43
CA GLY A 157 -22.48 -34.58 -14.45
C GLY A 157 -22.01 -34.60 -15.88
N ALA A 158 -22.84 -34.04 -16.79
CA ALA A 158 -22.61 -34.04 -18.23
C ALA A 158 -21.66 -32.91 -18.66
N PHE A 159 -20.41 -32.97 -18.25
CA PHE A 159 -19.35 -31.99 -18.51
C PHE A 159 -18.12 -32.70 -19.09
N THR A 160 -18.31 -33.28 -20.30
CA THR A 160 -17.28 -34.08 -20.97
C THR A 160 -15.94 -33.34 -21.07
N GLY A 161 -14.88 -33.92 -20.51
CA GLY A 161 -13.53 -33.37 -20.52
C GLY A 161 -13.15 -32.58 -19.27
N GLU A 162 -14.10 -32.20 -18.40
CA GLU A 162 -13.82 -31.50 -17.15
C GLU A 162 -13.36 -32.45 -16.03
N VAL A 163 -12.57 -31.93 -15.11
CA VAL A 163 -12.04 -32.65 -13.96
C VAL A 163 -12.48 -31.94 -12.69
N ALA A 164 -13.24 -32.64 -11.85
CA ALA A 164 -13.73 -32.09 -10.58
C ALA A 164 -12.64 -32.05 -9.48
N PRO A 165 -12.71 -31.13 -8.52
CA PRO A 165 -11.79 -31.10 -7.37
C PRO A 165 -11.77 -32.42 -6.58
N SER A 166 -12.91 -33.08 -6.44
CA SER A 166 -13.03 -34.40 -5.79
C SER A 166 -12.21 -35.48 -6.52
N MET A 167 -12.17 -35.46 -7.86
CA MET A 167 -11.35 -36.38 -8.65
C MET A 167 -9.86 -36.14 -8.39
N VAL A 168 -9.42 -34.88 -8.36
CA VAL A 168 -8.04 -34.52 -8.05
C VAL A 168 -7.66 -34.97 -6.63
N ARG A 169 -8.53 -34.73 -5.66
CA ARG A 169 -8.31 -35.16 -4.28
C ARG A 169 -8.26 -36.68 -4.15
N SER A 170 -9.10 -37.40 -4.87
CA SER A 170 -9.14 -38.87 -4.85
C SER A 170 -7.87 -39.53 -5.41
N LEU A 171 -7.12 -38.83 -6.27
CA LEU A 171 -5.80 -39.26 -6.74
C LEU A 171 -4.70 -39.11 -5.70
N GLY A 172 -4.95 -38.41 -4.58
CA GLY A 172 -3.94 -38.11 -3.58
C GLY A 172 -3.23 -36.76 -3.76
N CYS A 173 -3.75 -35.89 -4.63
CA CYS A 173 -3.19 -34.55 -4.79
C CYS A 173 -3.47 -33.67 -3.56
N ASP A 174 -2.55 -32.77 -3.27
CA ASP A 174 -2.58 -31.86 -2.11
C ASP A 174 -3.01 -30.44 -2.49
N TYR A 175 -2.82 -30.01 -3.75
CA TYR A 175 -3.06 -28.66 -4.19
C TYR A 175 -3.82 -28.57 -5.52
N ILE A 176 -4.48 -27.42 -5.70
CA ILE A 176 -5.00 -26.98 -7.00
C ILE A 176 -4.48 -25.57 -7.26
N MET A 177 -3.98 -25.29 -8.46
CA MET A 177 -3.61 -23.97 -8.91
C MET A 177 -4.75 -23.37 -9.76
N LEU A 178 -5.17 -22.14 -9.44
CA LEU A 178 -6.32 -21.48 -10.07
C LEU A 178 -5.96 -20.05 -10.50
N GLY A 179 -6.53 -19.60 -11.59
CA GLY A 179 -6.39 -18.23 -12.06
C GLY A 179 -5.04 -17.90 -12.70
N HIS A 180 -4.23 -18.89 -13.06
CA HIS A 180 -2.96 -18.66 -13.78
C HIS A 180 -3.16 -17.76 -14.99
N SER A 181 -2.22 -16.84 -15.23
CA SER A 181 -2.30 -15.80 -16.28
C SER A 181 -2.62 -16.38 -17.68
N GLU A 182 -2.05 -17.54 -18.04
CA GLU A 182 -2.38 -18.22 -19.30
C GLU A 182 -3.85 -18.61 -19.37
N ARG A 183 -4.49 -19.00 -18.27
CA ARG A 183 -5.91 -19.35 -18.27
C ARG A 183 -6.80 -18.12 -18.34
N ARG A 184 -6.40 -17.03 -17.72
CA ARG A 184 -7.09 -15.74 -17.83
C ARG A 184 -7.05 -15.23 -19.28
N SER A 185 -5.88 -15.22 -19.90
CA SER A 185 -5.65 -14.63 -21.22
C SER A 185 -6.09 -15.55 -22.38
N LEU A 186 -5.77 -16.86 -22.34
CA LEU A 186 -5.99 -17.78 -23.45
C LEU A 186 -7.34 -18.50 -23.38
N PHE A 187 -7.86 -18.73 -22.17
CA PHE A 187 -9.10 -19.50 -21.96
C PHE A 187 -10.24 -18.65 -21.40
N GLY A 188 -10.04 -17.34 -21.21
CA GLY A 188 -11.08 -16.42 -20.76
C GLY A 188 -11.64 -16.75 -19.36
N GLU A 189 -10.80 -17.20 -18.45
CA GLU A 189 -11.20 -17.41 -17.06
C GLU A 189 -11.36 -16.06 -16.37
N SER A 190 -12.59 -15.71 -15.99
CA SER A 190 -12.89 -14.51 -15.21
C SER A 190 -12.67 -14.75 -13.72
N ASP A 191 -12.57 -13.66 -12.95
CA ASP A 191 -12.43 -13.75 -11.48
C ASP A 191 -13.60 -14.48 -10.82
N GLU A 192 -14.82 -14.37 -11.36
CA GLU A 192 -16.02 -15.06 -10.87
C GLU A 192 -15.90 -16.58 -11.07
N LYS A 193 -15.36 -17.03 -12.22
CA LYS A 193 -15.08 -18.45 -12.47
C LYS A 193 -13.99 -18.96 -11.54
N ILE A 194 -12.96 -18.16 -11.32
CA ILE A 194 -11.85 -18.50 -10.41
C ILE A 194 -12.38 -18.62 -8.99
N ASN A 195 -13.19 -17.67 -8.52
CA ASN A 195 -13.82 -17.73 -7.19
C ASN A 195 -14.67 -19.00 -7.02
N ALA A 196 -15.53 -19.31 -8.00
CA ALA A 196 -16.35 -20.52 -7.94
C ALA A 196 -15.49 -21.79 -7.81
N LYS A 197 -14.36 -21.85 -8.53
CA LYS A 197 -13.41 -22.97 -8.43
C LYS A 197 -12.68 -22.99 -7.08
N VAL A 198 -12.33 -21.83 -6.50
CA VAL A 198 -11.73 -21.74 -5.17
C VAL A 198 -12.67 -22.30 -4.11
N ILE A 199 -13.92 -21.84 -4.09
CA ILE A 199 -14.93 -22.33 -3.13
C ILE A 199 -15.11 -23.84 -3.28
N LEU A 200 -15.31 -24.33 -4.50
CA LEU A 200 -15.53 -25.75 -4.78
C LEU A 200 -14.32 -26.62 -4.38
N SER A 201 -13.11 -26.10 -4.55
CA SER A 201 -11.87 -26.79 -4.15
C SER A 201 -11.73 -26.87 -2.64
N LEU A 202 -12.11 -25.80 -1.91
CA LEU A 202 -12.06 -25.75 -0.45
C LEU A 202 -13.13 -26.64 0.22
N GLU A 203 -14.18 -27.05 -0.50
CA GLU A 203 -15.12 -28.08 -0.02
C GLU A 203 -14.46 -29.46 0.12
N GLN A 204 -13.31 -29.69 -0.54
CA GLN A 204 -12.55 -30.92 -0.42
C GLN A 204 -11.60 -30.87 0.78
N PRO A 205 -11.78 -31.73 1.83
CA PRO A 205 -10.94 -31.69 3.01
C PRO A 205 -9.46 -31.91 2.69
N GLY A 206 -8.60 -31.04 3.25
CA GLY A 206 -7.15 -31.13 3.14
C GLY A 206 -6.57 -30.74 1.77
N LEU A 207 -7.39 -30.19 0.86
CA LEU A 207 -6.93 -29.67 -0.41
C LEU A 207 -6.57 -28.19 -0.26
N GLY A 208 -5.33 -27.81 -0.59
CA GLY A 208 -4.87 -26.43 -0.64
C GLY A 208 -5.13 -25.80 -2.01
N VAL A 209 -5.21 -24.48 -2.06
CA VAL A 209 -5.44 -23.73 -3.30
C VAL A 209 -4.38 -22.66 -3.46
N ILE A 210 -3.70 -22.66 -4.61
CA ILE A 210 -2.82 -21.57 -5.03
C ILE A 210 -3.61 -20.67 -6.00
N VAL A 211 -3.87 -19.43 -5.59
CA VAL A 211 -4.59 -18.44 -6.41
C VAL A 211 -3.59 -17.51 -7.07
N CYS A 212 -3.57 -17.52 -8.40
CA CYS A 212 -2.71 -16.66 -9.21
C CYS A 212 -3.36 -15.32 -9.49
N VAL A 213 -2.63 -14.24 -9.24
CA VAL A 213 -3.02 -12.85 -9.45
C VAL A 213 -1.86 -12.06 -10.06
N GLY A 214 -2.17 -11.03 -10.82
CA GLY A 214 -1.14 -10.15 -11.38
C GLY A 214 -1.66 -9.30 -12.52
N GLU A 215 -0.97 -8.22 -12.78
CA GLU A 215 -1.30 -7.22 -13.79
C GLU A 215 -0.67 -7.55 -15.15
N THR A 216 -1.36 -7.13 -16.20
CA THR A 216 -0.88 -7.16 -17.60
C THR A 216 0.17 -6.08 -17.83
N GLU A 217 0.85 -6.09 -19.00
CA GLU A 217 1.83 -5.08 -19.37
C GLU A 217 1.20 -3.68 -19.46
N GLU A 218 0.01 -3.57 -20.05
CA GLU A 218 -0.74 -2.31 -20.13
C GLU A 218 -1.10 -1.76 -18.73
N GLU A 219 -1.54 -2.62 -17.83
CA GLU A 219 -1.87 -2.25 -16.45
C GLU A 219 -0.61 -1.85 -15.67
N TYR A 220 0.50 -2.53 -15.89
CA TYR A 220 1.80 -2.20 -15.28
C TYR A 220 2.31 -0.82 -15.75
N GLU A 221 2.28 -0.55 -17.07
CA GLU A 221 2.69 0.73 -17.65
C GLU A 221 1.82 1.92 -17.20
N ASN A 222 0.60 1.65 -16.75
CA ASN A 222 -0.34 2.64 -16.23
C ASN A 222 -0.37 2.68 -14.68
N ASP A 223 0.61 2.10 -14.00
CA ASP A 223 0.72 2.08 -12.51
C ASP A 223 -0.51 1.46 -11.80
N LEU A 224 -1.20 0.50 -12.42
CA LEU A 224 -2.44 -0.09 -11.90
C LEU A 224 -2.22 -1.34 -11.03
N LEU A 225 -0.97 -1.76 -10.76
CA LEU A 225 -0.62 -2.95 -9.98
C LEU A 225 -1.49 -3.13 -8.74
N THR A 226 -1.52 -2.13 -7.86
CA THR A 226 -2.24 -2.23 -6.59
C THR A 226 -3.74 -2.42 -6.79
N SER A 227 -4.33 -1.70 -7.74
CA SER A 227 -5.76 -1.78 -8.04
C SER A 227 -6.16 -3.13 -8.64
N VAL A 228 -5.36 -3.64 -9.57
CA VAL A 228 -5.59 -4.94 -10.22
C VAL A 228 -5.50 -6.07 -9.21
N VAL A 229 -4.44 -6.11 -8.42
CA VAL A 229 -4.22 -7.12 -7.37
C VAL A 229 -5.35 -7.08 -6.34
N ASP A 230 -5.74 -5.89 -5.89
CA ASP A 230 -6.84 -5.70 -4.93
C ASP A 230 -8.16 -6.27 -5.46
N VAL A 231 -8.52 -5.95 -6.70
CA VAL A 231 -9.75 -6.45 -7.34
C VAL A 231 -9.71 -7.96 -7.52
N GLN A 232 -8.61 -8.50 -8.06
CA GLN A 232 -8.48 -9.94 -8.32
C GLN A 232 -8.55 -10.75 -7.03
N ILE A 233 -7.87 -10.33 -5.94
CA ILE A 233 -7.91 -11.03 -4.64
C ILE A 233 -9.29 -10.94 -4.01
N LYS A 234 -9.91 -9.74 -3.97
CA LYS A 234 -11.24 -9.55 -3.39
C LYS A 234 -12.29 -10.43 -4.08
N LYS A 235 -12.23 -10.51 -5.41
CA LYS A 235 -13.14 -11.36 -6.17
C LYS A 235 -12.82 -12.84 -6.01
N ALA A 236 -11.56 -13.25 -6.14
CA ALA A 236 -11.17 -14.67 -6.05
C ALA A 236 -11.46 -15.27 -4.65
N LEU A 237 -11.36 -14.48 -3.60
CA LEU A 237 -11.58 -14.93 -2.21
C LEU A 237 -12.97 -14.55 -1.66
N MET A 238 -13.89 -14.06 -2.50
CA MET A 238 -15.26 -13.74 -2.07
C MET A 238 -15.94 -14.98 -1.50
N GLY A 239 -16.45 -14.90 -0.26
CA GLY A 239 -17.11 -16.01 0.43
C GLY A 239 -16.18 -17.09 1.00
N VAL A 240 -14.87 -16.97 0.85
CA VAL A 240 -13.91 -17.85 1.52
C VAL A 240 -13.93 -17.56 3.01
N LYS A 241 -14.09 -18.59 3.84
CA LYS A 241 -14.17 -18.45 5.29
C LYS A 241 -12.80 -18.25 5.93
N LEU A 242 -12.78 -17.61 7.08
CA LEU A 242 -11.56 -17.37 7.84
C LEU A 242 -10.79 -18.68 8.16
N GLU A 243 -11.52 -19.73 8.49
CA GLU A 243 -11.00 -21.06 8.82
C GLU A 243 -10.33 -21.79 7.65
N ASP A 244 -10.60 -21.35 6.40
CA ASP A 244 -10.04 -21.95 5.19
C ASP A 244 -8.78 -21.23 4.70
N MET A 245 -8.43 -20.07 5.31
CA MET A 245 -7.31 -19.25 4.85
C MET A 245 -5.93 -19.87 5.09
N ASP A 246 -5.81 -20.86 5.96
CA ASP A 246 -4.60 -21.67 6.15
C ASP A 246 -4.29 -22.59 4.96
N ARG A 247 -5.30 -22.85 4.11
CA ARG A 247 -5.19 -23.64 2.88
C ARG A 247 -4.99 -22.80 1.61
N ILE A 248 -5.00 -21.46 1.75
CA ILE A 248 -4.80 -20.54 0.64
C ILE A 248 -3.33 -20.11 0.54
N VAL A 249 -2.82 -20.10 -0.68
CA VAL A 249 -1.55 -19.50 -1.07
C VAL A 249 -1.84 -18.54 -2.21
N ILE A 250 -1.25 -17.35 -2.21
CA ILE A 250 -1.34 -16.43 -3.35
C ILE A 250 -0.06 -16.53 -4.18
N ALA A 251 -0.18 -16.60 -5.50
CA ALA A 251 0.94 -16.52 -6.42
C ALA A 251 0.83 -15.22 -7.22
N TYR A 252 1.76 -14.29 -7.00
CA TYR A 252 1.83 -13.08 -7.80
C TYR A 252 2.59 -13.32 -9.10
N GLU A 253 1.94 -13.08 -10.22
CA GLU A 253 2.46 -13.24 -11.57
C GLU A 253 2.62 -11.87 -12.24
N PRO A 254 3.85 -11.29 -12.38
CA PRO A 254 4.08 -10.12 -13.23
C PRO A 254 3.90 -10.54 -14.68
N VAL A 255 2.65 -10.45 -15.22
CA VAL A 255 2.32 -10.99 -16.56
C VAL A 255 3.19 -10.37 -17.64
N TRP A 256 3.56 -9.09 -17.48
CA TRP A 256 4.47 -8.34 -18.34
C TRP A 256 5.90 -8.94 -18.41
N ALA A 257 6.29 -9.74 -17.41
CA ALA A 257 7.61 -10.39 -17.35
C ALA A 257 7.58 -11.89 -17.67
N ILE A 258 6.38 -12.49 -17.91
CA ILE A 258 6.27 -13.93 -18.19
C ILE A 258 6.45 -14.20 -19.68
N GLY A 259 7.55 -14.88 -20.05
CA GLY A 259 7.82 -15.27 -21.44
C GLY A 259 8.23 -14.13 -22.36
N THR A 260 8.43 -12.93 -21.86
CA THR A 260 8.80 -11.72 -22.62
C THR A 260 10.30 -11.47 -22.66
N GLY A 261 11.09 -12.16 -21.81
CA GLY A 261 12.49 -11.89 -21.59
C GLY A 261 12.77 -10.76 -20.59
N LYS A 262 11.73 -10.05 -20.15
CA LYS A 262 11.82 -9.11 -19.02
C LYS A 262 11.87 -9.89 -17.71
N VAL A 263 12.54 -9.36 -16.70
CA VAL A 263 12.63 -9.96 -15.36
C VAL A 263 12.32 -8.87 -14.34
N ALA A 264 11.37 -9.11 -13.46
CA ALA A 264 11.12 -8.18 -12.37
C ALA A 264 12.26 -8.24 -11.35
N THR A 265 12.66 -7.08 -10.80
CA THR A 265 13.65 -7.03 -9.73
C THR A 265 13.05 -7.55 -8.42
N PRO A 266 13.89 -7.98 -7.45
CA PRO A 266 13.40 -8.37 -6.13
C PRO A 266 12.53 -7.27 -5.46
N GLU A 267 12.85 -6.00 -5.69
CA GLU A 267 12.12 -4.86 -5.17
C GLU A 267 10.74 -4.70 -5.81
N GLN A 268 10.63 -4.94 -7.12
CA GLN A 268 9.34 -4.97 -7.80
C GLN A 268 8.47 -6.11 -7.30
N ALA A 269 9.05 -7.30 -7.11
CA ALA A 269 8.38 -8.43 -6.48
C ALA A 269 7.90 -8.08 -5.07
N GLN A 270 8.76 -7.48 -4.24
CA GLN A 270 8.40 -7.04 -2.89
C GLN A 270 7.24 -6.06 -2.88
N THR A 271 7.25 -5.08 -3.78
CA THR A 271 6.17 -4.07 -3.88
C THR A 271 4.83 -4.72 -4.14
N ALA A 272 4.79 -5.66 -5.09
CA ALA A 272 3.58 -6.39 -5.43
C ALA A 272 3.11 -7.31 -4.28
N HIS A 273 4.02 -8.06 -3.67
CA HIS A 273 3.72 -8.94 -2.54
C HIS A 273 3.20 -8.16 -1.33
N LEU A 274 3.73 -6.98 -1.08
CA LEU A 274 3.21 -6.09 -0.04
C LEU A 274 1.79 -5.60 -0.36
N ALA A 275 1.46 -5.29 -1.63
CA ALA A 275 0.11 -4.95 -2.05
C ALA A 275 -0.86 -6.13 -1.81
N VAL A 276 -0.46 -7.36 -2.19
CA VAL A 276 -1.22 -8.59 -1.88
C VAL A 276 -1.49 -8.72 -0.39
N ARG A 277 -0.46 -8.59 0.44
CA ARG A 277 -0.57 -8.74 1.90
C ARG A 277 -1.48 -7.70 2.52
N ARG A 278 -1.45 -6.48 2.03
CA ARG A 278 -2.37 -5.40 2.48
C ARG A 278 -3.82 -5.69 2.11
N THR A 279 -4.08 -6.16 0.90
CA THR A 279 -5.42 -6.56 0.50
C THR A 279 -5.95 -7.69 1.39
N LEU A 280 -5.13 -8.71 1.69
CA LEU A 280 -5.47 -9.78 2.62
C LEU A 280 -5.77 -9.24 4.04
N SER A 281 -4.96 -8.28 4.50
CA SER A 281 -5.16 -7.62 5.81
C SER A 281 -6.48 -6.86 5.88
N ASN A 282 -6.86 -6.18 4.79
CA ASN A 282 -8.11 -5.44 4.70
C ASN A 282 -9.36 -6.36 4.71
N ILE A 283 -9.22 -7.59 4.18
CA ILE A 283 -10.34 -8.56 4.11
C ILE A 283 -10.46 -9.40 5.38
N TYR A 284 -9.33 -9.94 5.87
CA TYR A 284 -9.29 -10.98 6.90
C TYR A 284 -8.59 -10.56 8.20
N GLY A 285 -8.08 -9.33 8.25
CA GLY A 285 -7.29 -8.84 9.38
C GLY A 285 -5.81 -9.23 9.30
N GLN A 286 -5.00 -8.51 10.10
CA GLN A 286 -3.54 -8.59 10.07
C GLN A 286 -3.00 -10.00 10.39
N GLY A 287 -3.58 -10.69 11.39
CA GLY A 287 -3.13 -12.02 11.81
C GLY A 287 -3.17 -13.03 10.65
N VAL A 288 -4.27 -13.07 9.91
CA VAL A 288 -4.42 -13.93 8.73
C VAL A 288 -3.51 -13.50 7.59
N ALA A 289 -3.47 -12.20 7.30
CA ALA A 289 -2.58 -11.69 6.26
C ALA A 289 -1.11 -12.06 6.51
N GLN A 290 -0.67 -12.10 7.76
CA GLN A 290 0.69 -12.50 8.12
C GLN A 290 0.92 -14.02 8.07
N SER A 291 -0.11 -14.84 8.07
CA SER A 291 0.02 -16.31 7.97
C SER A 291 -0.05 -16.83 6.53
N VAL A 292 -0.78 -16.14 5.64
CA VAL A 292 -0.90 -16.54 4.23
C VAL A 292 0.43 -16.39 3.51
N ARG A 293 0.85 -17.44 2.81
CA ARG A 293 2.08 -17.45 1.99
C ARG A 293 1.84 -16.81 0.65
N ILE A 294 2.81 -16.01 0.18
CA ILE A 294 2.76 -15.33 -1.11
C ILE A 294 3.99 -15.75 -1.94
N GLN A 295 3.75 -16.40 -3.07
CA GLN A 295 4.79 -16.87 -4.01
C GLN A 295 5.02 -15.85 -5.12
N TYR A 296 6.27 -15.70 -5.55
CA TYR A 296 6.61 -14.98 -6.77
C TYR A 296 6.51 -15.90 -8.00
N GLY A 297 5.67 -15.55 -8.97
CA GLY A 297 5.36 -16.34 -10.18
C GLY A 297 5.98 -15.79 -11.48
N GLY A 298 6.95 -14.91 -11.41
CA GLY A 298 7.72 -14.46 -12.59
C GLY A 298 8.86 -15.41 -12.95
N SER A 299 9.86 -14.90 -13.66
CA SER A 299 11.06 -15.68 -14.02
C SER A 299 11.90 -15.95 -12.78
N VAL A 300 12.08 -17.23 -12.44
CA VAL A 300 12.92 -17.69 -11.33
C VAL A 300 13.99 -18.65 -11.83
N THR A 301 15.22 -18.42 -11.42
CA THR A 301 16.38 -19.27 -11.72
C THR A 301 17.13 -19.63 -10.43
N PRO A 302 18.02 -20.64 -10.45
CA PRO A 302 18.87 -20.94 -9.31
C PRO A 302 19.71 -19.75 -8.81
N GLU A 303 20.04 -18.81 -9.69
CA GLU A 303 20.85 -17.63 -9.39
C GLU A 303 20.03 -16.47 -8.81
N SER A 304 18.70 -16.41 -9.09
CA SER A 304 17.83 -15.30 -8.65
C SER A 304 17.05 -15.60 -7.37
N ILE A 305 16.87 -16.87 -7.02
CA ILE A 305 15.97 -17.27 -5.92
C ILE A 305 16.40 -16.68 -4.56
N GLU A 306 17.68 -16.66 -4.23
CA GLU A 306 18.17 -16.15 -2.95
C GLU A 306 17.83 -14.65 -2.79
N SER A 307 17.99 -13.85 -3.84
CA SER A 307 17.68 -12.42 -3.82
C SER A 307 16.17 -12.15 -3.71
N LEU A 308 15.34 -13.00 -4.30
CA LEU A 308 13.89 -12.94 -4.14
C LEU A 308 13.47 -13.31 -2.71
N MET A 309 14.02 -14.41 -2.17
CA MET A 309 13.70 -14.86 -0.80
C MET A 309 14.25 -13.93 0.29
N ALA A 310 15.19 -13.06 -0.05
CA ALA A 310 15.63 -12.00 0.85
C ALA A 310 14.57 -10.91 1.08
N MET A 311 13.49 -10.90 0.28
CA MET A 311 12.41 -9.92 0.41
C MET A 311 11.41 -10.33 1.50
N PRO A 312 10.98 -9.40 2.38
CA PRO A 312 10.17 -9.72 3.57
C PRO A 312 8.83 -10.39 3.30
N ASP A 313 8.20 -10.09 2.17
CA ASP A 313 6.87 -10.59 1.83
C ASP A 313 6.88 -11.66 0.74
N VAL A 314 8.07 -12.08 0.26
CA VAL A 314 8.23 -13.19 -0.69
C VAL A 314 8.41 -14.47 0.10
N ASP A 315 7.39 -15.32 0.09
CA ASP A 315 7.35 -16.56 0.86
C ASP A 315 7.66 -17.79 0.00
N GLY A 316 8.11 -17.60 -1.24
CA GLY A 316 8.44 -18.70 -2.14
C GLY A 316 8.31 -18.35 -3.61
N ALA A 317 8.30 -19.39 -4.45
CA ALA A 317 8.27 -19.23 -5.89
C ALA A 317 7.32 -20.21 -6.59
N LEU A 318 6.61 -19.70 -7.61
CA LEU A 318 5.91 -20.51 -8.60
C LEU A 318 6.75 -20.57 -9.89
N VAL A 319 7.47 -21.67 -10.06
CA VAL A 319 8.53 -21.87 -11.06
C VAL A 319 7.96 -22.51 -12.32
N GLY A 320 8.12 -21.87 -13.48
CA GLY A 320 7.74 -22.42 -14.79
C GLY A 320 8.83 -23.30 -15.38
N GLY A 321 9.43 -22.90 -16.50
CA GLY A 321 10.36 -23.69 -17.31
C GLY A 321 11.53 -24.31 -16.53
N ALA A 322 12.09 -23.62 -15.52
CA ALA A 322 13.16 -24.14 -14.68
C ALA A 322 12.74 -25.37 -13.84
N SER A 323 11.44 -25.63 -13.67
CA SER A 323 10.92 -26.82 -12.98
C SER A 323 10.91 -28.09 -13.84
N LEU A 324 11.19 -27.97 -15.13
CA LEU A 324 11.27 -29.10 -16.07
C LEU A 324 12.63 -29.80 -16.07
N THR A 325 13.57 -29.30 -15.28
CA THR A 325 14.89 -29.92 -15.10
C THR A 325 15.11 -30.15 -13.61
N ALA A 326 15.28 -31.41 -13.21
CA ALA A 326 15.38 -31.77 -11.79
C ALA A 326 16.52 -31.04 -11.07
N ASP A 327 17.69 -30.91 -11.71
CA ASP A 327 18.83 -30.17 -11.14
C ASP A 327 18.50 -28.68 -10.89
N SER A 328 17.97 -28.00 -11.91
CA SER A 328 17.60 -26.59 -11.79
C SER A 328 16.54 -26.37 -10.70
N PHE A 329 15.50 -27.21 -10.68
CA PHE A 329 14.43 -27.09 -9.68
C PHE A 329 14.93 -27.39 -8.28
N SER A 330 15.77 -28.41 -8.10
CA SER A 330 16.40 -28.71 -6.79
C SER A 330 17.24 -27.55 -6.28
N ARG A 331 18.07 -26.94 -7.13
CA ARG A 331 18.86 -25.75 -6.78
C ARG A 331 18.01 -24.54 -6.40
N ILE A 332 16.85 -24.35 -7.06
CA ILE A 332 15.89 -23.30 -6.68
C ILE A 332 15.32 -23.60 -5.29
N VAL A 333 14.95 -24.85 -5.02
CA VAL A 333 14.44 -25.24 -3.69
C VAL A 333 15.51 -25.06 -2.61
N ASP A 334 16.75 -25.43 -2.91
CA ASP A 334 17.88 -25.25 -1.99
C ASP A 334 18.16 -23.77 -1.69
N GLY A 335 18.01 -22.88 -2.67
CA GLY A 335 18.17 -21.44 -2.48
C GLY A 335 16.95 -20.75 -1.86
N ALA A 336 15.80 -21.45 -1.76
CA ALA A 336 14.56 -20.88 -1.24
C ALA A 336 14.43 -20.95 0.29
N HIS A 337 15.55 -20.99 1.01
CA HIS A 337 15.52 -20.85 2.46
C HIS A 337 15.20 -19.40 2.85
N PRO A 338 14.34 -19.18 3.87
CA PRO A 338 14.26 -17.85 4.43
C PRO A 338 15.68 -17.48 4.89
N PRO A 339 16.13 -16.25 4.65
CA PRO A 339 17.40 -15.82 5.19
C PRO A 339 17.37 -16.12 6.68
N ALA A 340 18.40 -16.77 7.22
CA ALA A 340 18.56 -17.00 8.65
C ALA A 340 18.22 -15.67 9.31
N PHE A 341 17.20 -15.65 10.20
CA PHE A 341 16.56 -14.45 10.75
C PHE A 341 17.60 -13.40 11.16
N MET A 342 18.02 -12.61 10.20
CA MET A 342 18.52 -11.27 10.43
C MET A 342 17.28 -10.41 10.47
N PRO A 343 17.03 -9.64 11.53
CA PRO A 343 16.06 -8.58 11.44
C PRO A 343 16.43 -7.80 10.19
N THR A 344 15.56 -7.80 9.18
CA THR A 344 15.82 -7.14 7.89
C THR A 344 16.26 -5.73 8.24
N ARG A 345 17.54 -5.42 8.03
CA ARG A 345 18.00 -4.05 8.22
C ARG A 345 17.16 -3.21 7.29
N PRO A 346 16.55 -2.16 7.78
CA PRO A 346 15.81 -1.25 6.92
C PRO A 346 16.71 -0.86 5.75
N ARG A 347 16.15 -0.75 4.56
CA ARG A 347 16.90 -0.26 3.40
C ARG A 347 17.32 1.17 3.68
N GLU A 348 18.58 1.47 3.46
CA GLU A 348 19.16 2.77 3.77
C GLU A 348 19.24 3.64 2.52
N LEU A 349 18.70 4.84 2.61
CA LEU A 349 18.79 5.89 1.61
C LEU A 349 19.52 7.09 2.22
N THR A 350 20.03 7.98 1.39
CA THR A 350 20.67 9.22 1.84
C THR A 350 20.02 10.40 1.14
N ALA A 351 19.54 11.37 1.90
CA ALA A 351 19.01 12.61 1.37
C ALA A 351 20.14 13.62 1.12
N LEU A 352 20.00 14.39 0.05
CA LEU A 352 20.92 15.46 -0.32
C LEU A 352 20.30 16.81 -0.01
N GLU A 353 21.10 17.75 0.51
CA GLU A 353 20.67 19.12 0.66
C GLU A 353 20.47 19.77 -0.72
N VAL A 354 19.27 20.30 -0.96
CA VAL A 354 18.91 20.94 -2.24
C VAL A 354 18.70 22.45 -2.10
N VAL A 355 18.38 22.92 -0.90
CA VAL A 355 18.30 24.36 -0.59
C VAL A 355 18.92 24.62 0.79
N ALA A 356 19.99 25.39 0.82
CA ALA A 356 20.63 25.86 2.05
C ALA A 356 19.87 27.09 2.60
N CYS A 357 18.59 26.89 2.99
CA CYS A 357 17.69 27.97 3.40
C CYS A 357 17.99 28.55 4.77
N LYS A 358 18.76 27.84 5.61
CA LYS A 358 19.14 28.23 6.98
C LYS A 358 17.93 28.55 7.89
N ASN A 359 16.83 27.83 7.70
CA ASN A 359 15.65 28.00 8.54
C ASN A 359 16.00 27.68 10.00
N VAL A 360 15.57 28.51 10.94
CA VAL A 360 15.70 28.22 12.38
C VAL A 360 14.89 26.97 12.72
N LEU A 361 13.67 26.88 12.18
CA LEU A 361 12.80 25.73 12.28
C LEU A 361 12.00 25.60 10.96
N GLY A 362 12.57 24.87 9.99
CA GLY A 362 11.85 24.52 8.75
C GLY A 362 10.78 23.48 9.05
N GLU A 363 9.53 23.68 8.60
CA GLU A 363 8.37 22.84 8.93
C GLU A 363 7.32 22.83 7.83
N SER A 364 6.32 21.93 8.00
CA SER A 364 5.08 21.88 7.23
C SER A 364 5.29 21.90 5.71
N PRO A 365 6.16 21.05 5.13
CA PRO A 365 6.33 21.02 3.69
C PRO A 365 5.08 20.45 3.02
N VAL A 366 4.62 21.13 1.94
CA VAL A 366 3.51 20.67 1.11
C VAL A 366 3.87 20.83 -0.37
N TRP A 367 3.53 19.82 -1.18
CA TRP A 367 3.73 19.83 -2.62
C TRP A 367 2.43 20.13 -3.36
N SER A 368 2.43 21.16 -4.19
CA SER A 368 1.34 21.47 -5.10
C SER A 368 1.58 20.83 -6.47
N ALA A 369 0.80 19.78 -6.77
CA ALA A 369 0.81 19.16 -8.09
C ALA A 369 0.31 20.14 -9.18
N ARG A 370 -0.62 21.03 -8.84
CA ARG A 370 -1.11 22.09 -9.73
C ARG A 370 -0.01 23.10 -10.10
N ASP A 371 0.77 23.55 -9.09
CA ASP A 371 1.76 24.60 -9.26
C ASP A 371 3.14 24.03 -9.62
N GLN A 372 3.32 22.70 -9.55
CA GLN A 372 4.60 22.00 -9.64
C GLN A 372 5.65 22.68 -8.72
N ALA A 373 5.27 22.90 -7.48
CA ALA A 373 6.06 23.64 -6.52
C ALA A 373 5.91 23.11 -5.09
N LEU A 374 7.00 23.19 -4.35
CA LEU A 374 7.06 22.95 -2.92
C LEU A 374 6.86 24.25 -2.15
N TYR A 375 6.07 24.16 -1.07
CA TYR A 375 5.91 25.22 -0.08
C TYR A 375 6.31 24.68 1.29
N TRP A 376 6.96 25.51 2.13
CA TRP A 376 7.30 25.18 3.52
C TRP A 376 7.43 26.46 4.34
N ILE A 377 7.55 26.33 5.64
CA ILE A 377 7.69 27.47 6.57
C ILE A 377 9.04 27.47 7.27
N SER A 378 9.46 28.65 7.74
CA SER A 378 10.35 28.82 8.86
C SER A 378 9.55 29.44 10.01
N ALA A 379 9.15 28.60 10.97
CA ALA A 379 8.10 28.92 11.93
C ALA A 379 8.40 30.16 12.80
N PRO A 380 9.55 30.27 13.49
CA PRO A 380 9.84 31.46 14.33
C PRO A 380 10.27 32.68 13.52
N GLU A 381 10.73 32.50 12.29
CA GLU A 381 11.11 33.58 11.39
C GLU A 381 9.92 34.17 10.64
N GLU A 382 8.72 33.58 10.86
CA GLU A 382 7.45 34.05 10.29
C GLU A 382 7.43 34.02 8.75
N GLU A 383 8.19 33.07 8.17
CA GLU A 383 8.40 32.98 6.72
C GLU A 383 7.65 31.81 6.10
N VAL A 384 7.08 32.04 4.93
CA VAL A 384 6.68 30.99 3.99
C VAL A 384 7.64 30.99 2.81
N TRP A 385 8.10 29.83 2.43
CA TRP A 385 9.02 29.60 1.32
C TRP A 385 8.30 28.86 0.19
N THR A 386 8.76 29.09 -1.06
CA THR A 386 8.33 28.31 -2.23
C THR A 386 9.48 28.05 -3.19
N TRP A 387 9.40 26.92 -3.87
CA TRP A 387 10.40 26.48 -4.85
C TRP A 387 9.77 25.56 -5.91
N ASN A 388 9.98 25.88 -7.20
CA ASN A 388 9.51 25.12 -8.36
C ASN A 388 10.55 24.12 -8.89
N LEU A 389 11.58 23.77 -8.12
CA LEU A 389 12.68 22.88 -8.44
C LEU A 389 13.65 23.38 -9.55
N ARG A 390 13.38 24.51 -10.18
CA ARG A 390 14.17 25.06 -11.32
C ARG A 390 14.83 26.38 -11.00
N ASP A 391 14.04 27.32 -10.48
CA ASP A 391 14.49 28.65 -10.16
C ASP A 391 15.03 28.73 -8.72
N ALA A 392 15.60 29.86 -8.34
CA ALA A 392 15.96 30.08 -6.95
C ALA A 392 14.70 30.10 -6.08
N PRO A 393 14.73 29.44 -4.89
CA PRO A 393 13.61 29.50 -3.96
C PRO A 393 13.41 30.93 -3.47
N TYR A 394 12.16 31.29 -3.19
CA TYR A 394 11.89 32.60 -2.64
C TYR A 394 11.00 32.51 -1.38
N ARG A 395 11.00 33.57 -0.55
CA ARG A 395 10.28 33.62 0.74
C ARG A 395 9.53 34.92 0.93
N ARG A 396 8.51 34.87 1.80
CA ARG A 396 7.72 36.02 2.25
C ARG A 396 7.51 36.00 3.74
N LEU A 397 7.61 37.17 4.40
CA LEU A 397 7.32 37.39 5.82
C LEU A 397 5.84 37.69 6.04
N TYR A 398 5.27 37.18 7.14
CA TYR A 398 3.85 37.31 7.47
C TYR A 398 3.56 38.03 8.79
N GLY A 399 4.57 38.34 9.60
CA GLY A 399 4.43 39.10 10.85
C GLY A 399 3.69 38.35 11.96
N THR A 400 3.65 37.02 11.89
CA THR A 400 3.08 36.13 12.91
C THR A 400 3.80 34.79 12.88
N THR A 401 4.00 34.18 14.02
CA THR A 401 4.52 32.82 14.12
C THR A 401 3.57 31.87 13.37
N ILE A 402 4.12 31.09 12.43
CA ILE A 402 3.37 30.16 11.58
C ILE A 402 3.59 28.75 12.11
N GLY A 403 2.51 27.99 12.31
CA GLY A 403 2.60 26.62 12.77
C GLY A 403 2.38 25.56 11.68
N CYS A 404 1.55 25.88 10.69
CA CYS A 404 1.31 25.00 9.53
C CYS A 404 0.86 25.78 8.31
N ILE A 405 1.01 25.17 7.14
CA ILE A 405 0.42 25.65 5.89
C ILE A 405 -0.33 24.53 5.19
N ALA A 406 -1.29 24.90 4.35
CA ALA A 406 -2.01 23.99 3.50
C ALA A 406 -2.28 24.61 2.12
N LEU A 407 -2.39 23.76 1.10
CA LEU A 407 -2.87 24.19 -0.21
C LEU A 407 -4.34 24.58 -0.12
N SER A 408 -4.77 25.54 -0.90
CA SER A 408 -6.15 25.99 -0.95
C SER A 408 -6.69 26.01 -2.38
N GLU A 409 -7.97 25.74 -2.53
CA GLU A 409 -8.66 25.95 -3.81
C GLU A 409 -8.46 27.39 -4.30
N GLY A 410 -8.39 27.57 -5.61
CA GLY A 410 -8.27 28.88 -6.23
C GLY A 410 -7.20 28.96 -7.30
N ALA A 411 -6.56 30.14 -7.42
CA ALA A 411 -5.48 30.35 -8.38
C ALA A 411 -4.17 29.71 -7.92
N ALA A 412 -3.21 29.55 -8.85
CA ALA A 412 -1.90 29.05 -8.53
C ALA A 412 -1.26 29.80 -7.34
N GLY A 413 -0.67 29.05 -6.40
CA GLY A 413 -0.06 29.56 -5.19
C GLY A 413 -1.02 29.92 -4.06
N SER A 414 -2.32 29.57 -4.13
CA SER A 414 -3.28 29.79 -3.03
C SER A 414 -2.97 28.90 -1.84
N LEU A 415 -2.80 29.49 -0.65
CA LEU A 415 -2.44 28.83 0.60
C LEU A 415 -3.30 29.30 1.76
N ILE A 416 -3.55 28.39 2.71
CA ILE A 416 -3.99 28.72 4.07
C ILE A 416 -2.77 28.66 4.99
N ILE A 417 -2.64 29.65 5.86
CA ILE A 417 -1.59 29.73 6.86
C ILE A 417 -2.21 29.61 8.26
N GLY A 418 -1.80 28.62 9.03
CA GLY A 418 -2.14 28.50 10.45
C GLY A 418 -1.21 29.36 11.30
N GLY A 419 -1.57 30.61 11.51
CA GLY A 419 -0.85 31.55 12.35
C GLY A 419 -1.15 31.39 13.85
N GLU A 420 -0.33 32.01 14.69
CA GLU A 420 -0.48 31.93 16.14
C GLU A 420 -1.83 32.47 16.63
N ARG A 421 -2.37 33.50 15.99
CA ARG A 421 -3.63 34.16 16.41
C ARG A 421 -4.79 33.91 15.48
N ALA A 422 -4.52 33.71 14.20
CA ALA A 422 -5.53 33.62 13.17
C ALA A 422 -5.11 32.67 12.04
N PHE A 423 -6.09 32.16 11.32
CA PHE A 423 -5.87 31.56 10.00
C PHE A 423 -5.90 32.65 8.94
N LEU A 424 -4.93 32.60 8.02
CA LEU A 424 -4.77 33.58 6.96
C LEU A 424 -4.89 32.88 5.60
N SER A 425 -5.45 33.58 4.59
CA SER A 425 -5.28 33.21 3.19
C SER A 425 -4.19 34.07 2.55
N THR A 426 -3.47 33.48 1.62
CA THR A 426 -2.45 34.19 0.85
C THR A 426 -2.29 33.57 -0.52
N ARG A 427 -1.59 34.28 -1.40
CA ARG A 427 -1.19 33.77 -2.69
C ARG A 427 0.32 33.95 -2.87
N MET A 428 0.99 32.86 -3.23
CA MET A 428 2.45 32.80 -3.32
C MET A 428 2.90 31.82 -4.42
N ALA A 429 2.61 32.12 -5.69
CA ALA A 429 3.05 31.27 -6.80
C ALA A 429 4.54 31.49 -7.13
N PRO A 430 5.28 30.46 -7.58
CA PRO A 430 6.65 30.62 -8.07
C PRO A 430 6.72 31.68 -9.19
N GLY A 431 7.74 32.53 -9.12
CA GLY A 431 7.96 33.63 -10.10
C GLY A 431 7.04 34.85 -9.93
N MET A 432 6.19 34.85 -8.89
CA MET A 432 5.33 36.00 -8.59
C MET A 432 6.14 37.13 -7.98
N THR A 433 6.08 38.33 -8.60
CA THR A 433 6.78 39.54 -8.16
C THR A 433 5.85 40.59 -7.57
N ASP A 434 4.54 40.46 -7.80
CA ASP A 434 3.53 41.40 -7.31
C ASP A 434 2.79 40.82 -6.11
N PHE A 435 2.98 41.46 -4.96
CA PHE A 435 2.35 41.13 -3.66
C PHE A 435 1.45 42.28 -3.20
N ALA A 436 0.76 42.93 -4.11
CA ALA A 436 -0.03 44.13 -3.86
C ALA A 436 -1.14 43.91 -2.81
N SER A 437 -1.58 42.66 -2.57
CA SER A 437 -2.48 42.29 -1.46
C SER A 437 -1.69 41.60 -0.37
N GLY A 438 -1.78 42.11 0.88
CA GLY A 438 -1.34 41.42 2.09
C GLY A 438 -2.09 40.11 2.31
N PRO A 439 -1.71 39.31 3.32
CA PRO A 439 -2.49 38.16 3.73
C PRO A 439 -3.86 38.63 4.24
N GLU A 440 -4.91 37.89 3.89
CA GLU A 440 -6.27 38.14 4.37
C GLU A 440 -6.54 37.28 5.61
N ILE A 441 -7.07 37.87 6.70
CA ILE A 441 -7.50 37.13 7.87
C ILE A 441 -8.81 36.41 7.52
N LEU A 442 -8.78 35.08 7.60
CA LEU A 442 -9.95 34.24 7.37
C LEU A 442 -10.82 34.12 8.63
N CYS A 443 -10.19 33.74 9.75
CA CYS A 443 -10.84 33.66 11.04
C CYS A 443 -9.81 33.77 12.16
N GLU A 444 -10.22 34.36 13.29
CA GLU A 444 -9.42 34.39 14.52
C GLU A 444 -9.60 33.07 15.28
N ARG A 445 -8.55 32.67 16.02
CA ARG A 445 -8.61 31.50 16.88
C ARG A 445 -9.39 31.83 18.16
N PRO A 446 -10.22 30.89 18.69
CA PRO A 446 -10.91 31.07 19.95
C PRO A 446 -9.95 31.43 21.10
N GLU A 447 -10.38 32.29 22.01
CA GLU A 447 -9.57 32.78 23.14
C GLU A 447 -9.01 31.64 24.01
N GLN A 448 -9.79 30.59 24.24
CA GLN A 448 -9.37 29.41 25.00
C GLN A 448 -8.19 28.64 24.40
N THR A 449 -7.86 28.89 23.12
CA THR A 449 -6.72 28.25 22.45
C THR A 449 -5.47 29.12 22.39
N GLN A 450 -5.50 30.33 22.96
CA GLN A 450 -4.38 31.29 22.85
C GLN A 450 -3.11 30.90 23.62
N THR A 451 -3.20 30.00 24.62
CA THR A 451 -2.02 29.41 25.29
C THR A 451 -1.31 28.36 24.45
N THR A 452 -1.82 28.07 23.27
CA THR A 452 -1.27 27.12 22.32
C THR A 452 -1.11 27.79 20.95
N ARG A 453 -0.38 27.14 20.03
CA ARG A 453 -0.29 27.54 18.62
C ARG A 453 -0.46 26.32 17.72
N PRO A 454 -0.87 26.47 16.44
CA PRO A 454 -0.77 25.40 15.48
C PRO A 454 0.67 24.85 15.38
N ASN A 455 0.83 23.57 15.16
CA ASN A 455 2.14 22.93 15.01
C ASN A 455 2.24 22.10 13.75
N ASP A 456 1.41 21.09 13.57
CA ASP A 456 1.36 20.23 12.38
C ASP A 456 -0.07 20.26 11.81
N GLY A 457 -0.22 20.22 10.50
CA GLY A 457 -1.53 20.32 9.85
C GLY A 457 -1.56 19.72 8.46
N ARG A 458 -2.68 19.07 8.13
CA ARG A 458 -2.95 18.47 6.81
C ARG A 458 -4.41 18.69 6.40
N VAL A 459 -4.65 18.80 5.11
CA VAL A 459 -6.00 18.80 4.56
C VAL A 459 -6.52 17.36 4.42
N ASP A 460 -7.74 17.13 4.87
CA ASP A 460 -8.40 15.82 4.71
C ASP A 460 -9.02 15.66 3.30
N ARG A 461 -9.56 14.48 3.02
CA ARG A 461 -10.16 14.18 1.71
C ARG A 461 -11.46 14.94 1.41
N GLU A 462 -12.04 15.60 2.41
CA GLU A 462 -13.22 16.46 2.26
C GLU A 462 -12.84 17.95 2.14
N GLY A 463 -11.56 18.29 2.05
CA GLY A 463 -11.07 19.65 1.90
C GLY A 463 -11.11 20.46 3.19
N ARG A 464 -11.07 19.83 4.37
CA ARG A 464 -11.01 20.49 5.68
C ARG A 464 -9.59 20.43 6.22
N LEU A 465 -9.14 21.51 6.87
CA LEU A 465 -7.81 21.52 7.48
C LEU A 465 -7.87 20.90 8.89
N VAL A 466 -7.21 19.77 9.05
CA VAL A 466 -6.98 19.16 10.37
C VAL A 466 -5.61 19.60 10.87
N PHE A 467 -5.55 20.10 12.09
CA PHE A 467 -4.31 20.61 12.66
C PHE A 467 -4.23 20.32 14.16
N GLY A 468 -3.04 19.97 14.56
CA GLY A 468 -2.71 19.80 15.96
C GLY A 468 -2.06 21.07 16.53
N MET A 469 -2.16 21.20 17.85
CA MET A 469 -1.61 22.34 18.57
C MET A 469 -0.29 21.96 19.25
N TYR A 470 0.45 22.99 19.64
CA TYR A 470 1.62 22.92 20.50
C TYR A 470 1.37 23.72 21.77
N ASN A 471 1.72 23.15 22.92
CA ASN A 471 1.70 23.89 24.19
C ASN A 471 2.73 25.01 24.17
N ASN A 472 2.28 26.23 24.01
CA ASN A 472 3.15 27.40 23.90
C ASN A 472 3.57 27.90 25.29
N TYR A 473 4.28 27.04 26.07
CA TYR A 473 4.63 27.28 27.48
C TYR A 473 5.51 28.50 27.71
N HIS A 474 6.06 29.09 26.66
CA HIS A 474 6.75 30.38 26.74
C HIS A 474 5.80 31.57 26.87
N ARG A 475 4.49 31.36 26.69
CA ARG A 475 3.47 32.38 26.83
C ARG A 475 2.85 32.36 28.21
N ALA A 476 2.43 33.53 28.70
CA ALA A 476 1.76 33.65 29.99
C ALA A 476 0.50 32.76 30.04
N GLY A 477 0.33 32.05 31.17
CA GLY A 477 -0.83 31.19 31.40
C GLY A 477 -0.66 29.72 30.96
N SER A 478 0.55 29.33 30.55
CA SER A 478 0.89 27.94 30.25
C SER A 478 2.20 27.56 30.95
N SER A 479 2.36 26.31 31.36
CA SER A 479 3.57 25.77 31.97
C SER A 479 4.16 24.63 31.14
N GLU A 480 5.48 24.47 31.21
CA GLU A 480 6.17 23.35 30.59
C GLU A 480 5.63 22.03 31.16
N GLY A 481 5.33 21.08 30.25
CA GLY A 481 4.78 19.77 30.63
C GLY A 481 3.26 19.71 30.75
N GLU A 482 2.56 20.83 30.69
CA GLU A 482 1.10 20.86 30.70
C GLU A 482 0.51 20.29 29.38
N ASN A 483 -0.48 19.41 29.51
CA ASN A 483 -1.23 18.88 28.38
C ASN A 483 -2.44 19.80 28.10
N ASN A 484 -2.22 20.90 27.38
CA ASN A 484 -3.27 21.87 27.05
C ASN A 484 -3.58 21.94 25.55
N ALA A 485 -2.81 21.26 24.69
CA ALA A 485 -2.98 21.21 23.25
C ALA A 485 -4.13 20.27 22.84
N GLY A 486 -4.83 20.60 21.76
CA GLY A 486 -5.92 19.82 21.17
C GLY A 486 -5.71 19.56 19.67
N LEU A 487 -6.42 18.58 19.14
CA LEU A 487 -6.52 18.32 17.70
C LEU A 487 -7.83 18.91 17.17
N TYR A 488 -7.72 19.75 16.17
CA TYR A 488 -8.84 20.53 15.64
C TYR A 488 -9.02 20.31 14.15
N ARG A 489 -10.23 20.57 13.70
CA ARG A 489 -10.63 20.60 12.29
C ARG A 489 -11.23 21.96 11.98
N LEU A 490 -10.71 22.62 10.96
CA LEU A 490 -11.28 23.85 10.38
C LEU A 490 -12.08 23.45 9.15
N ASN A 491 -13.38 23.72 9.17
CA ASN A 491 -14.28 23.37 8.07
C ASN A 491 -14.37 24.48 7.01
N ALA A 492 -15.10 24.21 5.93
CA ALA A 492 -15.29 25.14 4.82
C ALA A 492 -16.05 26.45 5.19
N ASN A 493 -16.70 26.50 6.36
CA ASN A 493 -17.35 27.70 6.90
C ASN A 493 -16.41 28.48 7.83
N LEU A 494 -15.13 28.06 7.95
CA LEU A 494 -14.15 28.63 8.85
C LEU A 494 -14.49 28.46 10.34
N GLU A 495 -15.27 27.44 10.67
CA GLU A 495 -15.55 27.03 12.03
C GLU A 495 -14.52 26.00 12.50
N MET A 496 -14.02 26.19 13.72
CA MET A 496 -13.00 25.34 14.32
C MET A 496 -13.62 24.43 15.39
N GLU A 497 -13.47 23.13 15.22
CA GLU A 497 -13.97 22.14 16.17
C GLU A 497 -12.84 21.27 16.72
N ASN A 498 -12.91 20.90 18.00
CA ASN A 498 -12.01 19.93 18.61
C ASN A 498 -12.50 18.52 18.29
N ILE A 499 -11.67 17.72 17.61
CA ILE A 499 -12.01 16.36 17.16
C ILE A 499 -11.42 15.26 18.01
N LEU A 500 -10.67 15.60 19.10
CA LEU A 500 -10.05 14.65 20.00
C LEU A 500 -10.40 14.97 21.45
N ASP A 501 -10.86 14.01 22.21
CA ASP A 501 -11.44 14.18 23.55
C ASP A 501 -10.40 14.35 24.69
N TYR A 502 -9.11 14.16 24.39
CA TYR A 502 -8.04 14.38 25.37
C TYR A 502 -7.04 15.46 24.91
N ARG A 503 -6.21 15.92 25.86
CA ARG A 503 -5.18 16.93 25.62
C ARG A 503 -3.79 16.33 25.64
N TYR A 504 -2.86 16.97 24.93
CA TYR A 504 -1.47 16.57 24.79
C TYR A 504 -0.55 17.81 24.77
N ARG A 505 0.75 17.60 24.56
CA ARG A 505 1.73 18.70 24.55
C ARG A 505 2.14 19.15 23.16
N VAL A 506 2.53 18.21 22.30
CA VAL A 506 3.16 18.49 21.01
C VAL A 506 2.57 17.59 19.94
N SER A 507 1.74 18.16 19.09
CA SER A 507 1.14 17.46 17.94
C SER A 507 2.15 17.24 16.85
N ASN A 508 2.32 16.00 16.41
CA ASN A 508 3.13 15.64 15.26
C ASN A 508 2.61 14.38 14.57
N CYS A 509 3.27 13.96 13.49
CA CYS A 509 2.92 12.82 12.63
C CYS A 509 1.51 12.89 12.05
N LEU A 510 0.95 14.10 11.90
CA LEU A 510 -0.39 14.25 11.35
C LEU A 510 -0.39 13.89 9.88
N SER A 511 -1.04 12.77 9.56
CA SER A 511 -1.16 12.25 8.20
C SER A 511 -2.41 11.40 8.06
N PHE A 512 -2.88 11.20 6.82
CA PHE A 512 -4.06 10.39 6.53
C PHE A 512 -3.67 9.15 5.73
N SER A 513 -4.40 8.05 5.96
CA SER A 513 -4.33 6.90 5.05
C SER A 513 -4.73 7.30 3.62
N PRO A 514 -4.30 6.57 2.58
CA PRO A 514 -4.64 6.92 1.19
C PRO A 514 -6.14 7.00 0.91
N ASP A 515 -6.97 6.24 1.63
CA ASP A 515 -8.43 6.28 1.55
C ASP A 515 -9.07 7.39 2.42
N GLY A 516 -8.26 8.11 3.22
CA GLY A 516 -8.70 9.18 4.12
C GLY A 516 -9.51 8.74 5.34
N ARG A 517 -9.63 7.43 5.61
CA ARG A 517 -10.46 6.90 6.72
C ARG A 517 -9.70 6.69 8.03
N THR A 518 -8.40 6.85 8.00
CA THR A 518 -7.54 6.78 9.19
C THR A 518 -6.71 8.04 9.28
N VAL A 519 -6.66 8.65 10.45
CA VAL A 519 -5.71 9.72 10.78
C VAL A 519 -4.64 9.17 11.73
N TYR A 520 -3.39 9.48 11.43
CA TYR A 520 -2.24 9.18 12.27
C TYR A 520 -1.85 10.40 13.07
N PHE A 521 -1.39 10.17 14.29
CA PHE A 521 -1.07 11.24 15.22
C PHE A 521 -0.06 10.77 16.27
N CYS A 522 0.82 11.70 16.69
CA CYS A 522 1.78 11.50 17.76
C CYS A 522 1.78 12.71 18.71
N ASP A 523 1.76 12.47 20.01
CA ASP A 523 2.26 13.43 21.00
C ASP A 523 3.76 13.13 21.20
N THR A 524 4.64 13.94 20.60
CA THR A 524 6.08 13.69 20.49
C THR A 524 6.75 13.23 21.79
N PRO A 525 6.48 13.85 22.97
CA PRO A 525 7.09 13.41 24.22
C PRO A 525 6.74 11.97 24.62
N THR A 526 5.63 11.42 24.12
CA THR A 526 5.24 10.03 24.39
C THR A 526 6.03 9.03 23.55
N ARG A 527 6.62 9.47 22.42
CA ARG A 527 7.34 8.64 21.46
C ARG A 527 6.50 7.50 20.86
N LYS A 528 5.17 7.70 20.80
CA LYS A 528 4.21 6.71 20.31
C LYS A 528 3.32 7.32 19.24
N VAL A 529 3.18 6.60 18.13
CA VAL A 529 2.28 6.95 17.04
C VAL A 529 1.00 6.16 17.15
N TYR A 530 -0.12 6.83 17.04
CA TYR A 530 -1.45 6.24 17.10
C TYR A 530 -2.19 6.45 15.78
N ALA A 531 -3.09 5.52 15.46
CA ALA A 531 -4.09 5.64 14.43
C ALA A 531 -5.47 5.82 15.08
N PHE A 532 -6.32 6.58 14.41
CA PHE A 532 -7.72 6.75 14.78
C PHE A 532 -8.58 6.55 13.54
N ASP A 533 -9.78 6.01 13.72
CA ASP A 533 -10.78 6.03 12.65
C ASP A 533 -11.20 7.48 12.41
N TYR A 534 -11.09 7.91 11.16
CA TYR A 534 -11.46 9.25 10.71
C TYR A 534 -12.76 9.15 9.92
N PRO A 535 -13.88 9.65 10.49
CA PRO A 535 -15.19 9.51 9.87
C PRO A 535 -15.36 10.46 8.69
N VAL A 536 -16.23 10.09 7.75
CA VAL A 536 -16.80 11.00 6.77
C VAL A 536 -17.78 11.93 7.52
N GLY A 537 -17.75 13.24 7.21
CA GLY A 537 -18.54 14.27 7.90
C GLY A 537 -17.91 14.76 9.21
N ASP A 538 -18.74 15.30 10.11
CA ASP A 538 -18.27 16.15 11.22
C ASP A 538 -18.09 15.41 12.56
N SER A 539 -18.21 14.09 12.59
CA SER A 539 -17.99 13.32 13.82
C SER A 539 -16.53 13.42 14.30
N PRO A 540 -16.27 13.35 15.62
CA PRO A 540 -14.92 13.25 16.17
C PRO A 540 -14.21 11.95 15.74
N VAL A 541 -12.90 11.93 15.87
CA VAL A 541 -12.09 10.71 15.66
C VAL A 541 -12.40 9.67 16.75
N SER A 542 -12.24 8.40 16.42
CA SER A 542 -12.58 7.28 17.32
C SER A 542 -11.56 6.13 17.20
N ASN A 543 -11.74 5.09 18.00
CA ASN A 543 -11.02 3.83 17.89
C ASN A 543 -9.47 4.00 17.87
N ARG A 544 -8.93 4.59 18.95
CA ARG A 544 -7.49 4.79 19.11
C ARG A 544 -6.71 3.48 19.11
N ARG A 545 -5.73 3.33 18.23
CA ARG A 545 -4.86 2.16 18.11
C ARG A 545 -3.39 2.59 18.15
N LEU A 546 -2.55 1.87 18.91
CA LEU A 546 -1.10 2.08 18.87
C LEU A 546 -0.55 1.45 17.58
N VAL A 547 0.12 2.25 16.76
CA VAL A 547 0.74 1.84 15.48
C VAL A 547 2.21 1.55 15.66
N TRP A 548 2.91 2.44 16.36
CA TRP A 548 4.35 2.33 16.49
C TRP A 548 4.85 2.96 17.79
N THR A 549 5.90 2.36 18.35
CA THR A 549 6.63 2.93 19.49
C THR A 549 8.08 3.11 19.08
N MET A 550 8.58 4.32 19.18
CA MET A 550 9.97 4.64 18.87
C MET A 550 10.93 3.84 19.78
N PRO A 551 11.92 3.13 19.20
CA PRO A 551 12.92 2.42 19.98
C PRO A 551 13.63 3.29 20.99
N SER A 552 13.84 2.77 22.21
CA SER A 552 14.43 3.55 23.33
C SER A 552 15.88 3.99 23.08
N ASN A 553 16.60 3.25 22.23
CA ASN A 553 17.98 3.54 21.84
C ASN A 553 18.13 4.64 20.77
N LEU A 554 17.03 5.11 20.16
CA LEU A 554 17.08 6.24 19.25
C LEU A 554 16.91 7.55 20.03
N PRO A 555 17.75 8.57 19.79
CA PRO A 555 17.58 9.88 20.39
C PRO A 555 16.40 10.65 19.77
N GLY A 556 15.88 11.66 20.49
CA GLY A 556 14.85 12.57 20.01
C GLY A 556 13.44 11.97 19.98
N GLY A 557 12.62 12.40 19.03
CA GLY A 557 11.21 12.02 18.94
C GLY A 557 10.65 12.04 17.51
N PRO A 558 9.48 11.39 17.30
CA PRO A 558 8.72 11.50 16.06
C PRO A 558 8.27 12.95 15.84
N ASP A 559 8.39 13.43 14.61
CA ASP A 559 8.04 14.77 14.18
C ASP A 559 7.05 14.72 13.00
N GLY A 560 7.11 15.60 12.02
CA GLY A 560 6.17 15.59 10.89
C GLY A 560 6.25 14.33 10.04
N ALA A 561 5.11 13.93 9.46
CA ALA A 561 5.00 12.71 8.67
C ALA A 561 4.08 12.85 7.46
N GLN A 562 4.24 11.94 6.48
CA GLN A 562 3.31 11.77 5.36
C GLN A 562 3.19 10.28 4.98
N THR A 563 2.02 9.87 4.50
CA THR A 563 1.79 8.52 3.97
C THR A 563 2.14 8.44 2.49
N ASP A 564 2.65 7.28 2.09
CA ASP A 564 2.78 6.92 0.67
C ASP A 564 1.51 6.22 0.14
N ILE A 565 1.48 5.93 -1.19
CA ILE A 565 0.37 5.23 -1.84
C ILE A 565 0.08 3.84 -1.25
N HIS A 566 1.05 3.25 -0.56
CA HIS A 566 0.90 1.98 0.12
C HIS A 566 0.39 2.12 1.56
N GLY A 567 0.14 3.36 2.03
CA GLY A 567 -0.33 3.66 3.38
C GLY A 567 0.74 3.55 4.46
N CYS A 568 2.02 3.41 4.11
CA CYS A 568 3.12 3.47 5.06
C CYS A 568 3.44 4.91 5.44
N LEU A 569 3.83 5.11 6.71
CA LEU A 569 4.18 6.40 7.26
C LEU A 569 5.67 6.68 7.05
N TRP A 570 5.99 7.74 6.32
CA TRP A 570 7.30 8.36 6.29
C TRP A 570 7.35 9.44 7.36
N MET A 571 8.23 9.29 8.32
CA MET A 571 8.20 10.06 9.57
C MET A 571 9.59 10.57 9.91
N ALA A 572 9.72 11.88 10.08
CA ALA A 572 10.95 12.50 10.56
C ALA A 572 11.19 12.11 12.03
N ILE A 573 12.42 11.71 12.35
CA ILE A 573 12.86 11.44 13.72
C ILE A 573 13.83 12.54 14.12
N SER A 574 13.26 13.60 14.68
CA SER A 574 14.00 14.79 15.11
C SER A 574 14.97 14.43 16.24
N GLY A 575 16.23 14.77 16.09
CA GLY A 575 17.31 14.39 17.00
C GLY A 575 18.07 13.11 16.59
N ALA A 576 17.54 12.30 15.64
CA ALA A 576 18.17 11.07 15.18
C ALA A 576 18.77 11.14 13.76
N GLY A 577 18.64 12.27 13.07
CA GLY A 577 19.21 12.48 11.72
C GLY A 577 18.64 11.58 10.65
N ARG A 578 17.35 11.23 10.74
CA ARG A 578 16.74 10.28 9.81
C ARG A 578 15.24 10.49 9.63
N VAL A 579 14.75 10.02 8.48
CA VAL A 579 13.33 9.73 8.25
C VAL A 579 13.18 8.22 8.19
N VAL A 580 12.14 7.66 8.80
CA VAL A 580 11.84 6.22 8.77
C VAL A 580 10.51 5.98 8.06
N ARG A 581 10.45 4.90 7.29
CA ARG A 581 9.18 4.39 6.74
C ARG A 581 8.66 3.29 7.65
N VAL A 582 7.48 3.48 8.18
CA VAL A 582 6.82 2.55 9.10
C VAL A 582 5.57 1.99 8.45
N ASP A 583 5.44 0.68 8.39
CA ASP A 583 4.17 0.04 8.06
C ASP A 583 3.23 0.15 9.27
N PRO A 584 2.09 0.84 9.16
CA PRO A 584 1.19 1.05 10.29
C PRO A 584 0.43 -0.21 10.72
N THR A 585 0.46 -1.28 9.93
CA THR A 585 -0.16 -2.56 10.29
C THR A 585 0.75 -3.44 11.13
N THR A 586 2.05 -3.41 10.85
CA THR A 586 3.04 -4.27 11.52
C THR A 586 3.92 -3.53 12.53
N GLY A 587 4.01 -2.20 12.41
CA GLY A 587 4.98 -1.39 13.13
C GLY A 587 6.43 -1.57 12.67
N ALA A 588 6.66 -2.30 11.59
CA ALA A 588 7.99 -2.55 11.05
C ALA A 588 8.55 -1.33 10.32
N ILE A 589 9.87 -1.11 10.45
CA ILE A 589 10.60 -0.12 9.65
C ILE A 589 11.25 -0.86 8.49
N ASP A 590 10.91 -0.50 7.25
CA ASP A 590 11.49 -1.10 6.04
C ASP A 590 12.44 -0.18 5.28
N TYR A 591 12.37 1.15 5.51
CA TYR A 591 13.32 2.13 4.97
C TYR A 591 13.77 3.12 6.03
N VAL A 592 15.03 3.54 5.91
CA VAL A 592 15.62 4.65 6.67
C VAL A 592 16.30 5.60 5.69
N VAL A 593 15.93 6.88 5.73
CA VAL A 593 16.62 7.94 4.99
C VAL A 593 17.53 8.67 5.96
N HIS A 594 18.82 8.66 5.70
CA HIS A 594 19.81 9.38 6.49
C HIS A 594 19.98 10.81 6.02
N LEU A 595 20.11 11.72 6.95
CA LEU A 595 20.41 13.12 6.69
C LEU A 595 21.75 13.52 7.34
N PRO A 596 22.51 14.44 6.75
CA PRO A 596 23.73 14.97 7.34
C PRO A 596 23.48 15.86 8.56
N ILE A 597 22.22 16.22 8.82
CA ILE A 597 21.77 17.04 9.95
C ILE A 597 21.00 16.19 10.96
N LYS A 598 21.12 16.49 12.27
CA LYS A 598 20.50 15.68 13.35
C LYS A 598 18.98 15.82 13.44
N CYS A 599 18.45 16.96 13.08
CA CYS A 599 17.04 17.30 13.35
C CYS A 599 16.25 17.53 12.06
N PRO A 600 15.90 16.47 11.29
CA PRO A 600 14.79 16.58 10.35
C PRO A 600 13.51 16.86 11.13
N THR A 601 12.60 17.63 10.55
CA THR A 601 11.39 18.10 11.23
C THR A 601 10.12 17.58 10.59
N SER A 602 10.02 17.64 9.25
CA SER A 602 8.86 17.13 8.53
C SER A 602 9.25 16.65 7.14
N CYS A 603 8.33 15.95 6.47
CA CYS A 603 8.56 15.50 5.11
C CYS A 603 7.27 15.51 4.27
N THR A 604 7.45 15.61 2.94
CA THR A 604 6.37 15.53 1.97
C THR A 604 6.87 14.90 0.67
N PHE A 605 5.99 14.18 0.00
CA PHE A 605 6.26 13.72 -1.36
C PHE A 605 6.00 14.83 -2.37
N GLY A 606 6.82 14.88 -3.43
CA GLY A 606 6.69 15.84 -4.52
C GLY A 606 7.41 15.36 -5.78
N GLY A 607 7.61 16.30 -6.72
CA GLY A 607 8.06 15.98 -8.07
C GLY A 607 6.89 15.65 -8.99
N GLU A 608 7.16 15.56 -10.31
CA GLU A 608 6.13 15.32 -11.32
C GLU A 608 5.35 14.01 -11.05
N ASP A 609 6.06 12.98 -10.62
CA ASP A 609 5.51 11.64 -10.34
C ASP A 609 5.23 11.36 -8.85
N LEU A 610 5.40 12.35 -7.96
CA LEU A 610 5.31 12.20 -6.50
C LEU A 610 6.25 11.13 -5.92
N ASP A 611 7.39 10.89 -6.55
CA ASP A 611 8.38 9.88 -6.17
C ASP A 611 9.68 10.49 -5.61
N GLU A 612 9.62 11.76 -5.21
CA GLU A 612 10.68 12.46 -4.50
C GLU A 612 10.22 12.84 -3.10
N LEU A 613 10.98 12.50 -2.08
CA LEU A 613 10.70 12.90 -0.71
C LEU A 613 11.51 14.15 -0.37
N PHE A 614 10.81 15.24 -0.04
CA PHE A 614 11.39 16.48 0.45
C PHE A 614 11.31 16.50 1.98
N ILE A 615 12.39 16.94 2.63
CA ILE A 615 12.53 16.87 4.08
C ILE A 615 13.01 18.22 4.59
N THR A 616 12.23 18.85 5.47
CA THR A 616 12.63 20.06 6.18
C THR A 616 13.44 19.71 7.43
N SER A 617 14.19 20.67 7.94
CA SER A 617 15.06 20.46 9.09
C SER A 617 15.28 21.72 9.90
N ARG A 618 15.88 21.54 11.09
CA ARG A 618 16.43 22.58 11.95
C ARG A 618 17.87 22.26 12.36
N GLY A 619 18.64 23.25 12.73
CA GLY A 619 20.01 23.06 13.22
C GLY A 619 20.59 24.32 13.87
N PRO A 620 21.72 24.20 14.60
CA PRO A 620 22.36 25.34 15.25
C PRO A 620 22.85 26.42 14.27
N ASP A 621 23.20 26.02 13.05
CA ASP A 621 23.63 26.91 11.97
C ASP A 621 22.52 27.21 10.96
N GLY A 622 21.27 26.85 11.28
CA GLY A 622 20.09 26.85 10.43
C GLY A 622 19.88 25.51 9.72
N GLY A 623 18.62 25.17 9.50
CA GLY A 623 18.21 23.95 8.76
C GLY A 623 18.18 24.16 7.25
N GLY A 624 18.41 23.09 6.49
CA GLY A 624 18.25 23.03 5.03
C GLY A 624 16.97 22.30 4.62
N LEU A 625 16.69 22.36 3.33
CA LEU A 625 15.73 21.48 2.67
C LEU A 625 16.51 20.35 1.97
N TYR A 626 16.12 19.13 2.24
CA TYR A 626 16.74 17.91 1.72
C TYR A 626 15.80 17.19 0.78
N ARG A 627 16.35 16.42 -0.16
CA ARG A 627 15.59 15.62 -1.13
C ARG A 627 16.23 14.25 -1.32
N VAL A 628 15.38 13.25 -1.51
CA VAL A 628 15.79 11.91 -1.93
C VAL A 628 14.79 11.35 -2.94
N LYS A 629 15.30 10.75 -4.02
CA LYS A 629 14.45 10.01 -4.98
C LYS A 629 14.07 8.68 -4.39
N MET A 630 12.79 8.35 -4.47
CA MET A 630 12.29 7.09 -3.93
C MET A 630 12.59 5.91 -4.87
N PRO A 631 12.78 4.72 -4.31
CA PRO A 631 12.83 3.50 -5.10
C PRO A 631 11.54 3.28 -5.91
N PHE A 632 11.66 2.51 -6.98
CA PHE A 632 10.53 2.16 -7.83
C PHE A 632 9.33 1.65 -7.02
N GLY A 633 8.14 2.12 -7.38
CA GLY A 633 6.89 1.76 -6.73
C GLY A 633 6.56 2.50 -5.44
N ILE A 634 7.45 3.34 -4.91
CA ILE A 634 7.17 4.20 -3.76
C ILE A 634 6.87 5.61 -4.24
N LYS A 635 5.63 6.04 -4.05
CA LYS A 635 5.14 7.38 -4.42
C LYS A 635 4.29 7.95 -3.30
N GLY A 636 4.19 9.26 -3.25
CA GLY A 636 3.25 9.95 -2.37
C GLY A 636 1.81 9.90 -2.86
N VAL A 637 0.92 10.33 -1.99
CA VAL A 637 -0.48 10.60 -2.33
C VAL A 637 -0.60 12.09 -2.59
N PRO A 638 -1.30 12.54 -3.66
CA PRO A 638 -1.52 13.96 -3.90
C PRO A 638 -2.13 14.65 -2.69
N GLU A 639 -1.58 15.81 -2.31
CA GLU A 639 -2.06 16.60 -1.19
C GLU A 639 -3.41 17.25 -1.56
N PRO A 640 -4.47 17.07 -0.75
CA PRO A 640 -5.74 17.74 -0.98
C PRO A 640 -5.64 19.25 -0.78
N GLU A 641 -6.56 19.99 -1.38
CA GLU A 641 -6.68 21.43 -1.22
C GLU A 641 -7.82 21.78 -0.24
N PHE A 642 -7.62 22.79 0.60
CA PHE A 642 -8.67 23.32 1.47
C PHE A 642 -9.79 23.93 0.61
N GLY A 643 -11.02 23.49 0.83
CA GLY A 643 -12.20 23.94 0.10
C GLY A 643 -13.00 24.98 0.86
N PHE A 644 -13.37 26.09 0.21
CA PHE A 644 -14.31 27.06 0.74
C PHE A 644 -15.75 26.73 0.34
N ASN A 645 -16.70 27.01 1.23
CA ASN A 645 -18.11 26.84 0.90
C ASN A 645 -18.57 27.93 -0.09
N LYS A 646 -18.79 27.57 -1.34
CA LYS A 646 -19.15 28.50 -2.45
C LYS A 646 -20.55 29.13 -2.30
N ARG A 647 -21.29 28.86 -1.20
CA ARG A 647 -22.72 29.27 -1.06
C ARG A 647 -22.98 30.42 -0.11
N ALA A 648 -22.01 30.96 0.62
CA ALA A 648 -22.22 32.13 1.47
C ALA A 648 -21.37 33.29 0.95
N PRO A 649 -21.97 34.44 0.52
CA PRO A 649 -21.19 35.66 0.48
C PRO A 649 -20.77 35.96 1.92
N LEU A 650 -19.46 36.14 2.14
CA LEU A 650 -18.90 36.53 3.44
C LEU A 650 -19.72 37.76 3.95
N SER A 651 -20.61 37.54 4.90
CA SER A 651 -21.14 38.62 5.70
C SER A 651 -19.93 39.14 6.49
N GLN A 652 -19.45 40.33 6.12
CA GLN A 652 -18.36 40.99 6.82
C GLN A 652 -18.66 41.03 8.32
N PRO A 653 -17.92 40.32 9.20
CA PRO A 653 -17.91 40.72 10.59
C PRO A 653 -17.26 42.11 10.63
N ALA A 654 -17.78 42.99 11.47
CA ALA A 654 -17.23 44.31 11.68
C ALA A 654 -15.72 44.19 12.01
N VAL A 655 -14.89 44.49 11.03
CA VAL A 655 -13.45 44.49 11.17
C VAL A 655 -13.08 45.65 12.05
N SER A 656 -12.74 45.38 13.32
CA SER A 656 -11.91 46.32 14.06
C SER A 656 -10.57 46.39 13.32
N GLN A 657 -10.27 47.50 12.72
CA GLN A 657 -8.99 47.78 12.05
C GLN A 657 -7.85 47.64 13.09
N LEU A 658 -7.34 46.42 13.28
CA LEU A 658 -6.01 46.22 13.76
C LEU A 658 -5.07 46.41 12.56
N ALA A 659 -4.61 47.64 12.39
CA ALA A 659 -3.52 47.93 11.48
C ALA A 659 -2.35 47.05 11.89
N LEU A 660 -2.02 46.09 11.06
CA LEU A 660 -0.70 45.46 11.10
C LEU A 660 0.26 46.52 10.56
N ASP A 661 0.79 47.38 11.46
CA ASP A 661 1.96 48.20 11.16
C ASP A 661 3.11 47.22 10.90
N VAL A 662 3.33 46.93 9.65
CA VAL A 662 4.55 46.28 9.18
C VAL A 662 5.65 47.34 9.15
N PRO A 663 6.57 47.39 10.13
CA PRO A 663 7.70 48.31 10.04
C PRO A 663 8.57 47.85 8.88
N SER A 664 8.75 48.72 7.87
CA SER A 664 9.79 48.56 6.86
C SER A 664 11.15 48.60 7.56
N ARG A 665 11.69 47.47 7.95
CA ARG A 665 13.06 47.39 8.46
C ARG A 665 14.02 47.35 7.28
N HIS A 666 14.55 48.48 6.94
CA HIS A 666 15.84 48.63 6.27
C HIS A 666 16.94 48.05 7.17
N ASN A 667 17.90 47.37 6.54
CA ASN A 667 19.12 46.83 7.10
C ASN A 667 19.73 47.73 8.18
N ASP A 668 19.63 47.34 9.46
CA ASP A 668 20.41 47.90 10.55
C ASP A 668 21.25 46.77 11.18
N PRO A 669 22.59 46.83 11.13
CA PRO A 669 23.47 45.76 11.64
C PRO A 669 23.76 45.88 13.13
N GLY A 670 22.74 45.90 13.99
CA GLY A 670 22.98 46.12 15.41
C GLY A 670 21.88 45.69 16.34
N HIS A 671 21.49 44.44 16.36
CA HIS A 671 20.70 43.91 17.48
C HIS A 671 21.40 42.68 18.08
N PRO A 672 21.52 42.63 19.43
CA PRO A 672 22.20 41.53 20.11
C PRO A 672 21.44 40.22 19.89
N ALA A 673 22.19 39.19 19.58
CA ALA A 673 21.72 37.81 19.48
C ALA A 673 20.93 37.43 20.75
N LEU A 674 19.68 37.06 20.60
CA LEU A 674 18.94 36.37 21.66
C LEU A 674 19.68 35.08 21.99
N ALA A 675 19.94 34.89 23.25
CA ALA A 675 20.78 33.84 23.80
C ALA A 675 20.33 32.43 23.40
N PRO A 676 21.25 31.47 23.29
CA PRO A 676 20.98 30.11 22.74
C PRO A 676 20.23 29.16 23.67
N THR A 677 19.46 29.62 24.62
CA THR A 677 18.72 28.78 25.57
C THR A 677 17.49 28.07 25.02
N TYR A 678 17.14 28.29 23.75
CA TYR A 678 15.95 27.66 23.11
C TYR A 678 16.19 26.29 22.49
N LEU A 679 17.41 25.78 22.50
CA LEU A 679 17.77 24.62 21.67
C LEU A 679 17.97 23.29 22.42
N GLU A 680 17.98 23.28 23.75
CA GLU A 680 18.31 22.05 24.50
C GLU A 680 17.12 21.21 24.98
N THR A 681 15.87 21.64 24.84
CA THR A 681 14.70 20.95 25.44
C THR A 681 13.60 20.52 24.46
N LEU A 682 13.84 20.52 23.16
CA LEU A 682 12.89 19.89 22.20
C LEU A 682 13.52 18.72 21.47
#